data_b74f0424d2b8ce399388c87031c21cf7
#
_entry.id   b74f0424d2b8ce399388c87031c21cf7
#
_cell.length_a   1.000
_cell.length_b   1.000
_cell.length_c   1.000
_cell.angle_alpha   90.00
_cell.angle_beta   90.00
_cell.angle_gamma   90.00
#
_symmetry.space_group_name_H-M   'P 1'
#
loop_
_entity.id
_entity.type
_entity.pdbx_description
1 polymer ?
#
loop_
_entity_poly.entity_id
_entity_poly.type
_entity_poly.pdbx_seq_one_letter_code
_entity_poly.pdbx_strand_id
1 'polypeptide(L)'
;MSRFFTKPTHSQVALIALVLTCLISCTSINTVNTTEVKGRQSGELLQIYLAEYASTETTSIINALERYKGPEQVELLVKQYQAHIASLYSSGVLQYGLRGAKSARSTALSSLTPEEAIAIFALFPIDSAKWVKLLATHSKLTQHEIAESAITAGLDPSRVFTATASGMPNTVTPLIHSLGIVIYGQNETSTNTVRFKSASQSTWIDALPLSWEPVFGSFAGSIVYLEPNTLYDIEVTVHNSDNQVQVYRFQEATQPNTPPIDPNKIYYLSDIYDGGQLDLEALNIQGSPIGYAKIIGDGPVIDAGNEFTSAVHLGSQSYVVLENLTVRGGLRYGIHAKKAHHIWISGCDVAEFGRVAGDIRDNIAYSSPTANSPINYDSGIYLERSGIAVIEECDIHSPNLGSNHWGDGHPKGANALQVWAYHDDESLRGQMIVRNNRFYGTHEHRFNDVVEGRLNFERRGGFVRDSAIYGNYFAYANDDLIEIDGGQQNVLVYDNEMEQGYAGISIAPNMLGPSFIFHNTIRNLGDERGKQWTAIKAGGLISKPAGQTLIFENFISGVRNGIAGSKVNDDTTFWITSQNNVYLTENTGYSVGYCIFDQEKYYLSSSTNDLCFNNTTMDIRYEFNSDKIIEHIYSNNLAYIESLMDSDVPSLYVSEEYEINNFSSRVGLQAEVKGPQLAWEFRASEIENTDFPEQYRYGTTTITEDNSVTLTGNNWQMFPISYTLTESSVLELELEVEGTPEVVGVGFETDTKLNSSRVVKFYGKQSWGIRGEDAFSLNSSAISFPIGQYIIGNVNYLILLLDNDDIESWRNKDKAVFKHIIIK
;
A
#
# COMPACT_ATOMS: atom_id res chain seq x y z
N MET A 1 31.74 1.06 13.81
CA MET A 1 32.11 -0.27 13.36
C MET A 1 32.61 -0.21 11.94
N SER A 2 33.87 -0.12 11.73
CA SER A 2 34.54 0.06 10.45
C SER A 2 34.96 -1.30 9.90
N ARG A 3 34.17 -1.94 9.09
CA ARG A 3 34.58 -3.08 8.24
C ARG A 3 33.39 -3.58 7.44
N PHE A 4 33.15 -2.99 6.27
CA PHE A 4 32.51 -3.64 5.11
C PHE A 4 32.60 -2.76 3.86
N PHE A 5 33.68 -2.01 3.70
CA PHE A 5 34.13 -1.60 2.38
C PHE A 5 35.31 -2.48 2.01
N THR A 6 35.03 -3.70 1.60
CA THR A 6 36.05 -4.48 0.91
C THR A 6 36.23 -3.88 -0.47
N LYS A 7 37.41 -3.32 -0.72
CA LYS A 7 37.84 -2.99 -2.08
C LYS A 7 37.55 -4.20 -3.00
N PRO A 8 37.11 -3.99 -4.23
CA PRO A 8 36.87 -5.11 -5.14
C PRO A 8 38.07 -6.04 -5.14
N THR A 9 37.80 -7.34 -5.06
CA THR A 9 38.86 -8.32 -5.06
C THR A 9 39.62 -8.24 -6.39
N HIS A 10 40.91 -8.56 -6.40
CA HIS A 10 41.72 -8.59 -7.63
C HIS A 10 41.07 -9.41 -8.75
N SER A 11 40.21 -10.39 -8.40
CA SER A 11 39.43 -11.18 -9.36
C SER A 11 38.30 -10.39 -10.02
N GLN A 12 37.64 -9.47 -9.30
CA GLN A 12 36.57 -8.64 -9.86
C GLN A 12 37.14 -7.55 -10.77
N VAL A 13 38.25 -6.95 -10.36
CA VAL A 13 39.01 -6.02 -11.21
C VAL A 13 39.57 -6.74 -12.44
N ALA A 14 40.08 -7.96 -12.27
CA ALA A 14 40.55 -8.77 -13.36
C ALA A 14 39.43 -9.19 -14.32
N LEU A 15 38.24 -9.45 -13.81
CA LEU A 15 37.08 -9.81 -14.64
C LEU A 15 36.60 -8.63 -15.47
N ILE A 16 36.54 -7.43 -14.91
CA ILE A 16 36.15 -6.19 -15.61
C ILE A 16 37.28 -5.76 -16.58
N ALA A 17 38.53 -5.88 -16.16
CA ALA A 17 39.69 -5.67 -17.06
C ALA A 17 39.71 -6.72 -18.17
N LEU A 18 39.34 -7.97 -17.90
CA LEU A 18 39.25 -9.03 -18.90
C LEU A 18 38.13 -8.76 -19.90
N VAL A 19 36.99 -8.24 -19.44
CA VAL A 19 35.87 -7.80 -20.29
C VAL A 19 36.33 -6.67 -21.20
N LEU A 20 37.04 -5.67 -20.67
CA LEU A 20 37.62 -4.56 -21.44
C LEU A 20 38.76 -5.03 -22.38
N THR A 21 39.60 -5.96 -21.91
CA THR A 21 40.71 -6.50 -22.71
C THR A 21 40.21 -7.48 -23.78
N CYS A 22 39.19 -8.27 -23.51
CA CYS A 22 38.50 -9.09 -24.52
C CYS A 22 37.79 -8.24 -25.57
N LEU A 23 37.34 -7.04 -25.21
CA LEU A 23 36.81 -6.04 -26.15
C LEU A 23 37.86 -5.55 -27.13
N ILE A 24 39.13 -5.56 -26.74
CA ILE A 24 40.23 -5.03 -27.53
C ILE A 24 40.99 -6.13 -28.29
N SER A 25 40.94 -7.39 -27.83
CA SER A 25 41.83 -8.45 -28.31
C SER A 25 41.17 -9.72 -28.92
N CYS A 26 39.87 -9.87 -28.92
CA CYS A 26 39.21 -11.07 -29.43
C CYS A 26 38.88 -10.97 -30.93
N THR A 27 39.74 -11.55 -31.75
CA THR A 27 39.54 -11.75 -33.19
C THR A 27 39.05 -13.16 -33.54
N SER A 28 38.64 -14.01 -32.60
CA SER A 28 38.15 -15.35 -32.97
C SER A 28 37.26 -15.98 -31.88
N ILE A 29 35.97 -15.91 -32.07
CA ILE A 29 35.05 -16.84 -31.41
C ILE A 29 33.98 -17.30 -32.40
N ASN A 30 33.89 -18.62 -32.59
CA ASN A 30 32.93 -19.29 -33.44
C ASN A 30 31.51 -19.31 -32.80
N THR A 31 30.57 -19.03 -33.66
CA THR A 31 29.10 -19.18 -33.62
C THR A 31 28.44 -19.86 -32.44
N VAL A 32 27.57 -19.10 -31.77
CA VAL A 32 26.47 -19.60 -30.94
C VAL A 32 25.16 -18.96 -31.44
N ASN A 33 24.14 -19.78 -31.63
CA ASN A 33 22.84 -19.41 -32.16
C ASN A 33 22.13 -18.38 -31.28
N THR A 34 21.60 -17.37 -31.89
CA THR A 34 21.05 -16.15 -31.30
C THR A 34 19.54 -16.22 -31.10
N THR A 35 19.06 -15.84 -29.93
CA THR A 35 17.74 -15.27 -29.78
C THR A 35 17.83 -13.76 -29.96
N GLU A 36 17.22 -13.32 -31.02
CA GLU A 36 17.49 -12.04 -31.68
C GLU A 36 16.90 -10.82 -31.02
N VAL A 37 17.50 -9.71 -31.28
CA VAL A 37 17.07 -8.30 -31.35
C VAL A 37 17.45 -7.40 -30.18
N LYS A 38 17.25 -7.77 -28.92
CA LYS A 38 17.56 -6.86 -27.79
C LYS A 38 19.08 -6.65 -27.59
N GLY A 39 19.87 -7.60 -28.00
CA GLY A 39 21.28 -7.61 -27.81
C GLY A 39 22.12 -6.71 -28.74
N ARG A 40 21.62 -6.32 -29.87
CA ARG A 40 22.42 -5.56 -30.86
C ARG A 40 22.68 -4.09 -30.50
N GLN A 41 21.74 -3.50 -29.77
CA GLN A 41 21.67 -2.05 -29.59
C GLN A 41 22.63 -1.49 -28.55
N SER A 42 22.74 -2.15 -27.40
CA SER A 42 23.64 -1.69 -26.34
C SER A 42 25.11 -1.80 -26.70
N GLY A 43 25.49 -2.73 -27.55
CA GLY A 43 26.86 -2.90 -27.98
C GLY A 43 27.29 -1.89 -29.06
N GLU A 44 26.36 -1.45 -29.90
CA GLU A 44 26.67 -0.34 -30.84
C GLU A 44 26.91 0.95 -30.05
N LEU A 45 26.15 1.17 -28.98
CA LEU A 45 26.34 2.31 -28.07
C LEU A 45 27.66 2.21 -27.31
N LEU A 46 27.99 1.02 -26.82
CA LEU A 46 29.27 0.77 -26.17
C LEU A 46 30.46 1.02 -27.13
N GLN A 47 30.33 0.62 -28.38
CA GLN A 47 31.34 0.91 -29.37
C GLN A 47 31.51 2.39 -29.70
N ILE A 48 30.37 3.10 -29.79
CA ILE A 48 30.41 4.55 -30.02
C ILE A 48 31.13 5.23 -28.88
N TYR A 49 30.83 4.79 -27.66
CA TYR A 49 31.47 5.32 -26.46
C TYR A 49 32.95 4.99 -26.41
N LEU A 50 33.35 3.74 -26.59
CA LEU A 50 34.76 3.31 -26.58
C LEU A 50 35.59 3.99 -27.69
N ALA A 51 35.00 4.23 -28.84
CA ALA A 51 35.67 4.94 -29.91
C ALA A 51 35.82 6.44 -29.65
N GLU A 52 34.90 7.07 -28.95
CA GLU A 52 34.97 8.48 -28.61
C GLU A 52 35.75 8.74 -27.31
N TYR A 53 35.84 7.75 -26.42
CA TYR A 53 36.34 7.89 -25.05
C TYR A 53 37.28 6.78 -24.58
N ALA A 54 38.14 6.28 -25.47
CA ALA A 54 39.07 5.18 -25.20
C ALA A 54 40.03 5.37 -24.02
N SER A 55 40.00 6.53 -23.36
CA SER A 55 40.81 6.86 -22.15
C SER A 55 40.09 6.75 -20.83
N THR A 56 38.88 6.15 -20.81
CA THR A 56 38.09 6.03 -19.56
C THR A 56 38.75 5.05 -18.61
N GLU A 57 39.10 5.51 -17.41
CA GLU A 57 39.78 4.69 -16.42
C GLU A 57 38.83 3.57 -15.92
N THR A 58 39.36 2.34 -15.89
CA THR A 58 38.67 1.15 -15.38
C THR A 58 38.10 1.36 -13.98
N THR A 59 38.76 2.17 -13.14
CA THR A 59 38.35 2.52 -11.77
C THR A 59 37.00 3.25 -11.74
N SER A 60 36.73 4.12 -12.71
CA SER A 60 35.47 4.87 -12.77
C SER A 60 34.29 3.99 -13.13
N ILE A 61 34.51 3.00 -13.98
CA ILE A 61 33.50 1.98 -14.34
C ILE A 61 33.18 1.10 -13.12
N ILE A 62 34.21 0.68 -12.40
CA ILE A 62 34.06 -0.13 -11.19
C ILE A 62 33.24 0.62 -10.13
N ASN A 63 33.59 1.88 -9.88
CA ASN A 63 32.87 2.71 -8.91
C ASN A 63 31.40 2.94 -9.30
N ALA A 64 31.10 3.02 -10.58
CA ALA A 64 29.71 3.14 -11.06
C ALA A 64 28.94 1.83 -10.89
N LEU A 65 29.56 0.71 -11.20
CA LEU A 65 28.97 -0.61 -11.03
C LEU A 65 28.78 -0.97 -9.56
N GLU A 66 29.69 -0.58 -8.67
CA GLU A 66 29.56 -0.79 -7.21
C GLU A 66 28.37 -0.02 -6.59
N ARG A 67 28.03 1.14 -7.17
CA ARG A 67 26.84 1.91 -6.77
C ARG A 67 25.53 1.28 -7.25
N TYR A 68 25.58 0.36 -8.18
CA TYR A 68 24.45 -0.31 -8.78
C TYR A 68 24.05 -1.58 -8.01
N LYS A 69 23.84 -1.52 -6.70
CA LYS A 69 23.25 -2.61 -5.91
C LYS A 69 24.07 -3.90 -5.70
N GLY A 70 25.34 -3.77 -5.39
CA GLY A 70 26.11 -4.87 -4.82
C GLY A 70 26.71 -5.88 -5.82
N PRO A 71 27.64 -6.72 -5.36
CA PRO A 71 28.51 -7.54 -6.21
C PRO A 71 27.78 -8.58 -7.05
N GLU A 72 26.69 -9.15 -6.59
CA GLU A 72 25.94 -10.17 -7.35
C GLU A 72 25.21 -9.58 -8.57
N GLN A 73 24.69 -8.39 -8.45
CA GLN A 73 24.00 -7.71 -9.56
C GLN A 73 25.01 -7.13 -10.54
N VAL A 74 26.18 -6.69 -10.07
CA VAL A 74 27.30 -6.32 -10.93
C VAL A 74 27.75 -7.53 -11.76
N GLU A 75 27.88 -8.70 -11.14
CA GLU A 75 28.23 -9.93 -11.85
C GLU A 75 27.19 -10.35 -12.89
N LEU A 76 25.91 -10.22 -12.55
CA LEU A 76 24.81 -10.49 -13.48
C LEU A 76 24.83 -9.51 -14.66
N LEU A 77 25.00 -8.22 -14.39
CA LEU A 77 25.12 -7.18 -15.41
C LEU A 77 26.31 -7.43 -16.33
N VAL A 78 27.46 -7.74 -15.75
CA VAL A 78 28.69 -8.08 -16.51
C VAL A 78 28.45 -9.32 -17.39
N LYS A 79 27.79 -10.37 -16.87
CA LYS A 79 27.46 -11.56 -17.67
C LYS A 79 26.49 -11.26 -18.82
N GLN A 80 25.47 -10.46 -18.55
CA GLN A 80 24.54 -10.01 -19.59
C GLN A 80 25.25 -9.20 -20.68
N TYR A 81 26.15 -8.32 -20.29
CA TYR A 81 26.97 -7.53 -21.23
C TYR A 81 27.98 -8.35 -21.99
N GLN A 82 28.62 -9.34 -21.34
CA GLN A 82 29.52 -10.25 -22.01
C GLN A 82 28.82 -11.05 -23.10
N ALA A 83 27.65 -11.63 -22.79
CA ALA A 83 26.84 -12.36 -23.76
C ALA A 83 26.43 -11.46 -24.92
N HIS A 84 26.14 -10.20 -24.62
CA HIS A 84 25.74 -9.19 -25.58
C HIS A 84 26.84 -8.73 -26.48
N ILE A 85 27.98 -8.41 -25.92
CA ILE A 85 29.21 -8.07 -26.67
C ILE A 85 29.64 -9.22 -27.56
N ALA A 86 29.59 -10.48 -27.05
CA ALA A 86 29.87 -11.66 -27.86
C ALA A 86 28.91 -11.80 -29.04
N SER A 87 27.62 -11.48 -28.85
CA SER A 87 26.64 -11.45 -29.95
C SER A 87 26.95 -10.41 -31.03
N LEU A 88 27.46 -9.24 -30.63
CA LEU A 88 27.82 -8.15 -31.53
C LEU A 88 29.08 -8.45 -32.35
N TYR A 89 30.07 -9.10 -31.72
CA TYR A 89 31.24 -9.58 -32.45
C TYR A 89 30.86 -10.64 -33.49
N SER A 90 29.99 -11.57 -33.13
CA SER A 90 29.54 -12.63 -34.05
C SER A 90 28.66 -12.12 -35.20
N SER A 91 27.96 -11.00 -35.00
CA SER A 91 27.12 -10.39 -36.05
C SER A 91 27.85 -9.47 -37.01
N GLY A 92 29.16 -9.27 -36.86
CA GLY A 92 29.99 -8.43 -37.75
C GLY A 92 29.77 -6.91 -37.55
N VAL A 93 28.90 -6.50 -36.66
CA VAL A 93 28.56 -5.08 -36.38
C VAL A 93 29.77 -4.33 -35.83
N LEU A 94 30.65 -5.02 -35.13
CA LEU A 94 31.87 -4.47 -34.55
C LEU A 94 33.06 -4.33 -35.51
N GLN A 95 32.97 -4.90 -36.69
CA GLN A 95 34.08 -4.87 -37.66
C GLN A 95 34.12 -3.63 -38.57
N TYR A 96 33.02 -2.89 -38.68
CA TYR A 96 32.95 -1.72 -39.56
C TYR A 96 33.08 -0.42 -38.77
N GLY A 97 34.21 0.22 -38.89
CA GLY A 97 34.50 1.49 -38.25
C GLY A 97 33.50 2.59 -38.57
N LEU A 98 33.37 3.51 -37.63
CA LEU A 98 32.42 4.60 -37.47
C LEU A 98 32.01 5.42 -38.73
N ARG A 99 32.61 5.23 -39.87
CA ARG A 99 32.34 6.05 -41.09
C ARG A 99 31.04 5.65 -41.85
N GLY A 100 30.44 4.47 -41.57
CA GLY A 100 29.22 4.02 -42.26
C GLY A 100 27.94 4.08 -41.40
N ALA A 101 28.00 4.51 -40.15
CA ALA A 101 27.03 4.17 -39.13
C ALA A 101 25.90 5.18 -38.87
N LYS A 102 25.72 6.24 -39.70
CA LYS A 102 24.68 7.25 -39.41
C LYS A 102 23.25 6.67 -39.45
N SER A 103 22.95 5.72 -40.28
CA SER A 103 21.59 5.10 -40.34
C SER A 103 21.41 3.96 -39.34
N ALA A 104 22.47 3.20 -39.03
CA ALA A 104 22.44 2.15 -38.03
C ALA A 104 22.33 2.73 -36.59
N ARG A 105 22.96 3.88 -36.33
CA ARG A 105 22.85 4.61 -35.08
C ARG A 105 21.42 4.97 -34.73
N SER A 106 20.66 5.46 -35.70
CA SER A 106 19.26 5.86 -35.48
C SER A 106 18.36 4.69 -35.14
N THR A 107 18.61 3.52 -35.69
CA THR A 107 17.75 2.34 -35.48
C THR A 107 18.05 1.62 -34.16
N ALA A 108 19.33 1.60 -33.76
CA ALA A 108 19.73 0.95 -32.51
C ALA A 108 19.25 1.69 -31.28
N LEU A 109 19.32 3.03 -31.29
CA LEU A 109 18.84 3.86 -30.17
C LEU A 109 17.32 3.95 -30.10
N SER A 110 16.64 3.82 -31.25
CA SER A 110 15.19 4.00 -31.31
C SER A 110 14.36 2.92 -30.60
N SER A 111 14.96 1.80 -30.20
CA SER A 111 14.31 0.69 -29.53
C SER A 111 14.93 0.36 -28.16
N LEU A 112 15.75 1.27 -27.63
CA LEU A 112 16.37 1.12 -26.32
C LEU A 112 15.30 1.08 -25.22
N THR A 113 15.49 0.17 -24.24
CA THR A 113 14.63 0.08 -23.06
C THR A 113 15.22 0.86 -21.88
N PRO A 114 14.41 1.22 -20.84
CA PRO A 114 14.93 1.84 -19.64
C PRO A 114 16.03 1.01 -18.96
N GLU A 115 15.91 -0.32 -18.94
CA GLU A 115 16.91 -1.22 -18.36
C GLU A 115 18.25 -1.14 -19.08
N GLU A 116 18.20 -1.06 -20.39
CA GLU A 116 19.41 -0.89 -21.21
C GLU A 116 20.04 0.49 -20.99
N ALA A 117 19.23 1.53 -20.80
CA ALA A 117 19.72 2.86 -20.48
C ALA A 117 20.38 2.89 -19.09
N ILE A 118 19.79 2.25 -18.08
CA ILE A 118 20.39 2.09 -16.75
C ILE A 118 21.78 1.46 -16.88
N ALA A 119 21.88 0.40 -17.64
CA ALA A 119 23.14 -0.29 -17.84
C ALA A 119 24.20 0.58 -18.53
N ILE A 120 23.80 1.40 -19.50
CA ILE A 120 24.68 2.35 -20.16
C ILE A 120 25.22 3.39 -19.18
N PHE A 121 24.34 3.98 -18.38
CA PHE A 121 24.76 4.97 -17.40
C PHE A 121 25.63 4.37 -16.29
N ALA A 122 25.36 3.14 -15.86
CA ALA A 122 26.17 2.45 -14.88
C ALA A 122 27.59 2.16 -15.39
N LEU A 123 27.74 1.84 -16.67
CA LEU A 123 29.03 1.57 -17.29
C LEU A 123 29.80 2.85 -17.62
N PHE A 124 29.12 3.97 -17.87
CA PHE A 124 29.71 5.18 -18.41
C PHE A 124 29.31 6.45 -17.66
N PRO A 125 29.68 6.56 -16.38
CA PRO A 125 29.21 7.66 -15.52
C PRO A 125 29.87 9.02 -15.86
N ILE A 126 30.99 9.05 -16.57
CA ILE A 126 31.81 10.26 -16.72
C ILE A 126 31.16 11.31 -17.62
N ASP A 127 30.39 10.90 -18.61
CA ASP A 127 29.73 11.80 -19.55
C ASP A 127 28.22 11.68 -19.58
N SER A 128 27.62 11.60 -18.38
CA SER A 128 26.18 11.48 -18.24
C SER A 128 25.39 12.51 -19.05
N ALA A 129 25.83 13.78 -19.08
CA ALA A 129 25.17 14.83 -19.85
C ALA A 129 25.19 14.57 -21.38
N LYS A 130 26.24 13.95 -21.89
CA LYS A 130 26.28 13.59 -23.30
C LYS A 130 25.40 12.40 -23.60
N TRP A 131 25.38 11.41 -22.71
CA TRP A 131 24.49 10.25 -22.84
C TRP A 131 23.05 10.65 -22.79
N VAL A 132 22.68 11.49 -21.82
CA VAL A 132 21.33 12.06 -21.71
C VAL A 132 20.93 12.74 -23.02
N LYS A 133 21.76 13.62 -23.54
CA LYS A 133 21.50 14.31 -24.79
C LYS A 133 21.42 13.36 -26.00
N LEU A 134 22.27 12.33 -26.04
CA LEU A 134 22.27 11.33 -27.10
C LEU A 134 20.97 10.51 -27.08
N LEU A 135 20.57 10.03 -25.92
CA LEU A 135 19.34 9.26 -25.72
C LEU A 135 18.11 10.10 -26.02
N ALA A 136 18.04 11.33 -25.53
CA ALA A 136 16.94 12.26 -25.80
C ALA A 136 16.78 12.57 -27.30
N THR A 137 17.87 12.53 -28.05
CA THR A 137 17.84 12.85 -29.48
C THR A 137 17.51 11.64 -30.36
N HIS A 138 17.88 10.43 -29.94
CA HIS A 138 17.90 9.25 -30.82
C HIS A 138 17.13 8.05 -30.29
N SER A 139 16.73 8.01 -28.98
CA SER A 139 15.89 6.95 -28.43
C SER A 139 14.42 7.34 -28.47
N LYS A 140 13.55 6.36 -28.15
CA LYS A 140 12.12 6.59 -27.86
C LYS A 140 11.87 6.81 -26.39
N LEU A 141 12.90 6.76 -25.55
CA LEU A 141 12.75 7.01 -24.14
C LEU A 141 12.35 8.46 -23.92
N THR A 142 11.42 8.67 -23.01
CA THR A 142 11.05 10.00 -22.54
C THR A 142 12.23 10.62 -21.77
N GLN A 143 12.21 11.92 -21.61
CA GLN A 143 13.24 12.59 -20.80
C GLN A 143 13.20 12.10 -19.34
N HIS A 144 11.99 11.81 -18.84
CA HIS A 144 11.81 11.23 -17.53
C HIS A 144 12.46 9.84 -17.42
N GLU A 145 12.24 8.94 -18.36
CA GLU A 145 12.85 7.62 -18.39
C GLU A 145 14.37 7.66 -18.49
N ILE A 146 14.91 8.61 -19.24
CA ILE A 146 16.36 8.82 -19.36
C ILE A 146 16.93 9.30 -18.02
N ALA A 147 16.28 10.28 -17.38
CA ALA A 147 16.69 10.79 -16.08
C ALA A 147 16.60 9.69 -15.00
N GLU A 148 15.50 8.97 -14.94
CA GLU A 148 15.29 7.85 -14.03
C GLU A 148 16.34 6.76 -14.21
N SER A 149 16.67 6.42 -15.45
CA SER A 149 17.69 5.42 -15.77
C SER A 149 19.08 5.86 -15.30
N ALA A 150 19.42 7.14 -15.49
CA ALA A 150 20.69 7.71 -15.06
C ALA A 150 20.82 7.73 -13.53
N ILE A 151 19.77 8.15 -12.84
CA ILE A 151 19.74 8.20 -11.36
C ILE A 151 19.77 6.78 -10.76
N THR A 152 19.02 5.86 -11.35
CA THR A 152 19.02 4.45 -10.93
C THR A 152 20.41 3.82 -11.12
N ALA A 153 21.15 4.23 -12.12
CA ALA A 153 22.55 3.84 -12.32
C ALA A 153 23.54 4.49 -11.34
N GLY A 154 23.05 5.34 -10.42
CA GLY A 154 23.84 5.98 -9.37
C GLY A 154 24.55 7.27 -9.81
N LEU A 155 24.07 7.92 -10.88
CA LEU A 155 24.59 9.22 -11.27
C LEU A 155 24.07 10.30 -10.33
N ASP A 156 24.87 11.34 -10.16
CA ASP A 156 24.50 12.53 -9.41
C ASP A 156 23.29 13.22 -10.05
N PRO A 157 22.14 13.33 -9.34
CA PRO A 157 20.95 13.97 -9.88
C PRO A 157 21.21 15.36 -10.44
N SER A 158 22.02 16.19 -9.79
CA SER A 158 22.32 17.55 -10.24
C SER A 158 22.95 17.61 -11.62
N ARG A 159 23.74 16.61 -11.98
CA ARG A 159 24.35 16.49 -13.31
C ARG A 159 23.36 16.05 -14.38
N VAL A 160 22.43 15.18 -14.00
CA VAL A 160 21.36 14.71 -14.87
C VAL A 160 20.39 15.85 -15.17
N PHE A 161 19.99 16.61 -14.14
CA PHE A 161 19.03 17.69 -14.28
C PHE A 161 19.53 18.85 -15.15
N THR A 162 20.79 19.19 -15.07
CA THR A 162 21.37 20.22 -15.96
C THR A 162 21.16 19.87 -17.43
N ALA A 163 20.99 18.59 -17.74
CA ALA A 163 20.81 18.11 -19.10
C ALA A 163 19.36 17.83 -19.51
N THR A 164 18.48 17.53 -18.55
CA THR A 164 17.10 17.04 -18.81
C THR A 164 16.00 17.94 -18.27
N ALA A 165 16.14 18.49 -17.07
CA ALA A 165 15.04 19.14 -16.37
C ALA A 165 14.47 20.37 -17.09
N SER A 166 15.27 21.07 -17.86
CA SER A 166 14.79 22.21 -18.64
C SER A 166 13.82 21.84 -19.78
N GLY A 167 13.62 20.56 -20.04
CA GLY A 167 12.73 20.07 -21.09
C GLY A 167 11.56 19.22 -20.57
N MET A 168 11.49 18.92 -19.28
CA MET A 168 10.34 18.19 -18.71
C MET A 168 9.14 19.11 -18.60
N PRO A 169 7.97 18.71 -19.12
CA PRO A 169 6.77 19.50 -18.97
C PRO A 169 6.26 19.44 -17.54
N ASN A 170 5.84 20.56 -17.00
CA ASN A 170 5.07 20.56 -15.76
C ASN A 170 3.75 19.83 -15.95
N THR A 171 3.31 19.08 -14.96
CA THR A 171 2.11 18.25 -15.08
C THR A 171 1.11 18.54 -13.97
N VAL A 172 -0.15 18.40 -14.31
CA VAL A 172 -1.26 18.22 -13.37
C VAL A 172 -1.95 16.92 -13.77
N THR A 173 -1.99 15.97 -12.86
CA THR A 173 -2.57 14.64 -13.09
C THR A 173 -3.87 14.51 -12.32
N PRO A 174 -5.01 14.33 -12.99
CA PRO A 174 -6.30 14.21 -12.32
C PRO A 174 -6.55 12.79 -11.78
N LEU A 175 -7.06 12.73 -10.54
CA LEU A 175 -7.78 11.62 -9.96
C LEU A 175 -9.24 12.04 -9.71
N ILE A 176 -10.04 11.17 -9.10
CA ILE A 176 -11.47 11.47 -8.86
C ILE A 176 -11.62 12.62 -7.85
N HIS A 177 -10.84 12.60 -6.76
CA HIS A 177 -10.93 13.60 -5.68
C HIS A 177 -9.63 14.35 -5.42
N SER A 178 -8.67 14.28 -6.34
CA SER A 178 -7.39 14.97 -6.19
C SER A 178 -6.74 15.32 -7.51
N LEU A 179 -5.80 16.27 -7.45
CA LEU A 179 -4.96 16.69 -8.57
C LEU A 179 -3.50 16.66 -8.12
N GLY A 180 -2.69 15.78 -8.69
CA GLY A 180 -1.25 15.72 -8.47
C GLY A 180 -0.54 16.76 -9.33
N ILE A 181 0.40 17.51 -8.76
CA ILE A 181 1.10 18.61 -9.42
C ILE A 181 2.60 18.33 -9.39
N VAL A 182 3.29 18.53 -10.50
CA VAL A 182 4.76 18.47 -10.58
C VAL A 182 5.28 19.66 -11.38
N ILE A 183 6.19 20.44 -10.78
CA ILE A 183 6.86 21.59 -11.39
C ILE A 183 8.35 21.31 -11.46
N TYR A 184 8.85 21.03 -12.64
CA TYR A 184 10.25 20.71 -12.88
C TYR A 184 11.16 21.94 -12.95
N GLY A 185 12.47 21.70 -12.89
CA GLY A 185 13.49 22.76 -13.05
C GLY A 185 13.63 23.67 -11.82
N GLN A 186 13.30 23.15 -10.65
CA GLN A 186 13.38 23.83 -9.37
C GLN A 186 14.67 23.49 -8.62
N ASN A 187 14.86 24.13 -7.48
CA ASN A 187 15.96 23.82 -6.58
C ASN A 187 15.51 23.88 -5.10
N GLU A 188 16.29 23.27 -4.23
CA GLU A 188 15.98 23.13 -2.80
C GLU A 188 15.80 24.47 -2.06
N THR A 189 16.45 25.53 -2.54
CA THR A 189 16.39 26.87 -1.89
C THR A 189 15.20 27.70 -2.32
N SER A 190 14.47 27.26 -3.32
CA SER A 190 13.24 27.91 -3.77
C SER A 190 12.09 27.56 -2.83
N THR A 191 11.14 28.46 -2.71
CA THR A 191 9.88 28.24 -1.99
C THR A 191 8.70 28.37 -2.93
N ASN A 192 7.57 27.84 -2.56
CA ASN A 192 6.37 27.96 -3.38
C ASN A 192 5.10 28.13 -2.54
N THR A 193 4.07 28.65 -3.17
CA THR A 193 2.70 28.68 -2.66
C THR A 193 1.78 28.15 -3.73
N VAL A 194 0.73 27.45 -3.30
CA VAL A 194 -0.29 26.87 -4.17
C VAL A 194 -1.65 27.40 -3.76
N ARG A 195 -2.45 27.78 -4.74
CA ARG A 195 -3.86 28.10 -4.54
C ARG A 195 -4.69 27.55 -5.69
N PHE A 196 -5.93 27.24 -5.38
CA PHE A 196 -6.86 26.67 -6.35
C PHE A 196 -8.27 27.18 -6.13
N LYS A 197 -9.13 26.97 -7.11
CA LYS A 197 -10.57 27.19 -7.01
C LYS A 197 -11.28 26.38 -8.07
N SER A 198 -12.54 26.02 -7.84
CA SER A 198 -13.37 25.58 -8.96
C SER A 198 -13.48 26.70 -9.99
N ALA A 199 -13.41 26.39 -11.27
CA ALA A 199 -13.49 27.36 -12.36
C ALA A 199 -14.82 28.16 -12.34
N SER A 200 -15.86 27.59 -11.73
CA SER A 200 -17.15 28.25 -11.54
C SER A 200 -17.20 29.24 -10.36
N GLN A 201 -16.19 29.20 -9.49
CA GLN A 201 -16.11 30.04 -8.29
C GLN A 201 -15.12 31.19 -8.44
N SER A 202 -15.33 32.26 -7.69
CA SER A 202 -14.42 33.41 -7.68
C SER A 202 -13.37 33.35 -6.58
N THR A 203 -13.63 32.62 -5.49
CA THR A 203 -12.77 32.59 -4.31
C THR A 203 -11.66 31.56 -4.48
N TRP A 204 -10.42 32.01 -4.27
CA TRP A 204 -9.26 31.14 -4.20
C TRP A 204 -9.12 30.55 -2.80
N ILE A 205 -8.67 29.31 -2.76
CA ILE A 205 -8.38 28.52 -1.57
C ILE A 205 -6.87 28.23 -1.60
N ASP A 206 -6.19 28.49 -0.49
CA ASP A 206 -4.77 28.15 -0.36
C ASP A 206 -4.62 26.65 -0.07
N ALA A 207 -3.70 26.01 -0.76
CA ALA A 207 -3.31 24.63 -0.53
C ALA A 207 -1.94 24.56 0.17
N LEU A 208 -1.54 23.36 0.60
CA LEU A 208 -0.16 23.11 1.04
C LEU A 208 0.83 23.46 -0.07
N PRO A 209 1.98 24.03 0.28
CA PRO A 209 3.07 24.17 -0.67
C PRO A 209 3.49 22.80 -1.21
N LEU A 210 3.92 22.76 -2.46
CA LEU A 210 4.55 21.58 -3.04
C LEU A 210 5.87 21.30 -2.31
N SER A 211 6.16 20.05 -2.08
CA SER A 211 7.39 19.57 -1.47
C SER A 211 8.54 19.54 -2.47
N TRP A 212 9.74 19.84 -1.99
CA TRP A 212 10.95 19.64 -2.77
C TRP A 212 11.19 18.14 -3.03
N GLU A 213 11.38 17.81 -4.27
CA GLU A 213 11.68 16.46 -4.74
C GLU A 213 13.08 16.47 -5.38
N PRO A 214 14.10 15.91 -4.68
CA PRO A 214 15.49 16.05 -5.09
C PRO A 214 15.91 15.15 -6.25
N VAL A 215 15.15 14.10 -6.56
CA VAL A 215 15.50 13.10 -7.58
C VAL A 215 15.46 13.72 -8.96
N PHE A 216 14.38 14.43 -9.26
CA PHE A 216 14.21 15.11 -10.56
C PHE A 216 14.36 16.64 -10.49
N GLY A 217 14.63 17.19 -9.32
CA GLY A 217 14.73 18.65 -9.14
C GLY A 217 13.40 19.32 -9.40
N SER A 218 12.38 18.86 -8.73
CA SER A 218 11.02 19.32 -8.92
C SER A 218 10.36 19.74 -7.61
N PHE A 219 9.29 20.54 -7.71
CA PHE A 219 8.30 20.62 -6.67
C PHE A 219 7.13 19.71 -7.02
N ALA A 220 6.71 18.87 -6.09
CA ALA A 220 5.60 17.97 -6.27
C ALA A 220 4.66 18.00 -5.07
N GLY A 221 3.39 17.69 -5.30
CA GLY A 221 2.36 17.66 -4.27
C GLY A 221 0.98 17.45 -4.86
N SER A 222 -0.03 17.37 -4.00
CA SER A 222 -1.40 17.11 -4.40
C SER A 222 -2.38 18.06 -3.74
N ILE A 223 -3.44 18.40 -4.46
CA ILE A 223 -4.65 19.01 -3.92
C ILE A 223 -5.68 17.89 -3.78
N VAL A 224 -6.32 17.78 -2.62
CA VAL A 224 -7.22 16.66 -2.29
C VAL A 224 -8.62 17.14 -1.89
N TYR A 225 -9.56 16.20 -1.71
CA TYR A 225 -10.97 16.43 -1.40
C TYR A 225 -11.69 17.33 -2.44
N LEU A 226 -11.31 17.18 -3.66
CA LEU A 226 -11.94 17.87 -4.79
C LEU A 226 -13.21 17.16 -5.23
N GLU A 227 -14.16 17.92 -5.75
CA GLU A 227 -15.37 17.37 -6.35
C GLU A 227 -15.04 16.64 -7.65
N PRO A 228 -15.63 15.46 -7.90
CA PRO A 228 -15.43 14.73 -9.17
C PRO A 228 -15.99 15.50 -10.36
N ASN A 229 -15.42 15.23 -11.54
CA ASN A 229 -15.84 15.83 -12.81
C ASN A 229 -15.97 17.37 -12.75
N THR A 230 -15.04 18.00 -12.01
CA THR A 230 -15.08 19.44 -11.76
C THR A 230 -13.80 20.09 -12.24
N LEU A 231 -13.94 21.16 -13.01
CA LEU A 231 -12.81 21.92 -13.55
C LEU A 231 -12.27 22.87 -12.48
N TYR A 232 -10.96 22.84 -12.26
CA TYR A 232 -10.26 23.68 -11.31
C TYR A 232 -9.24 24.57 -11.99
N ASP A 233 -9.15 25.82 -11.55
CA ASP A 233 -8.03 26.73 -11.81
C ASP A 233 -7.02 26.55 -10.69
N ILE A 234 -5.74 26.40 -11.04
CA ILE A 234 -4.63 26.19 -10.11
C ILE A 234 -3.55 27.20 -10.41
N GLU A 235 -3.01 27.82 -9.38
CA GLU A 235 -1.86 28.73 -9.48
C GLU A 235 -0.77 28.29 -8.49
N VAL A 236 0.42 28.04 -9.03
CA VAL A 236 1.64 27.78 -8.25
C VAL A 236 2.58 28.96 -8.44
N THR A 237 2.91 29.63 -7.36
CA THR A 237 3.89 30.72 -7.34
C THR A 237 5.19 30.25 -6.72
N VAL A 238 6.26 30.28 -7.49
CA VAL A 238 7.61 29.88 -7.03
C VAL A 238 8.46 31.13 -6.83
N HIS A 239 9.11 31.19 -5.68
CA HIS A 239 10.06 32.24 -5.30
C HIS A 239 11.46 31.64 -5.30
N ASN A 240 12.30 32.04 -6.23
CA ASN A 240 13.68 31.59 -6.31
C ASN A 240 14.55 32.35 -5.30
N SER A 241 15.72 31.79 -4.98
CA SER A 241 16.70 32.38 -4.08
C SER A 241 17.12 33.80 -4.47
N ASP A 242 17.02 34.15 -5.76
CA ASP A 242 17.36 35.48 -6.30
C ASP A 242 16.20 36.49 -6.26
N ASN A 243 15.16 36.20 -5.47
CA ASN A 243 13.91 36.95 -5.40
C ASN A 243 13.14 37.09 -6.73
N GLN A 244 13.42 36.24 -7.69
CA GLN A 244 12.61 36.12 -8.90
C GLN A 244 11.35 35.35 -8.58
N VAL A 245 10.20 35.80 -9.09
CA VAL A 245 8.91 35.17 -8.92
C VAL A 245 8.47 34.59 -10.24
N GLN A 246 8.14 33.31 -10.22
CA GLN A 246 7.61 32.59 -11.38
C GLN A 246 6.22 32.04 -11.04
N VAL A 247 5.25 32.32 -11.89
CA VAL A 247 3.86 31.90 -11.68
C VAL A 247 3.46 30.91 -12.76
N TYR A 248 3.05 29.72 -12.32
CA TYR A 248 2.51 28.67 -13.19
C TYR A 248 1.00 28.60 -12.99
N ARG A 249 0.26 28.55 -14.08
CA ARG A 249 -1.20 28.43 -14.09
C ARG A 249 -1.63 27.22 -14.86
N PHE A 250 -2.54 26.48 -14.28
CA PHE A 250 -3.12 25.29 -14.88
C PHE A 250 -4.64 25.37 -14.76
N GLN A 251 -5.28 24.66 -15.67
CA GLN A 251 -6.70 24.37 -15.58
C GLN A 251 -6.86 22.87 -15.89
N GLU A 252 -7.39 22.14 -14.93
CA GLU A 252 -7.56 20.70 -15.05
C GLU A 252 -8.85 20.24 -14.39
N ALA A 253 -9.51 19.23 -14.96
CA ALA A 253 -10.71 18.65 -14.40
C ALA A 253 -10.40 17.34 -13.68
N THR A 254 -10.97 17.16 -12.49
CA THR A 254 -10.96 15.87 -11.81
C THR A 254 -11.69 14.81 -12.64
N GLN A 255 -11.32 13.54 -12.44
CA GLN A 255 -11.98 12.43 -13.11
C GLN A 255 -13.45 12.31 -12.67
N PRO A 256 -14.35 11.80 -13.53
CA PRO A 256 -15.72 11.53 -13.15
C PRO A 256 -15.77 10.39 -12.11
N ASN A 257 -16.81 10.42 -11.29
CA ASN A 257 -17.02 9.43 -10.23
C ASN A 257 -17.42 8.03 -10.75
N THR A 258 -17.77 7.95 -12.02
CA THR A 258 -18.10 6.71 -12.73
C THR A 258 -17.56 6.78 -14.15
N PRO A 259 -17.06 5.65 -14.71
CA PRO A 259 -16.58 5.64 -16.08
C PRO A 259 -17.75 5.68 -17.08
N PRO A 260 -17.55 6.20 -18.29
CA PRO A 260 -18.55 6.11 -19.34
C PRO A 260 -18.73 4.65 -19.78
N ILE A 261 -19.94 4.18 -19.92
CA ILE A 261 -20.25 2.80 -20.33
C ILE A 261 -20.73 2.78 -21.78
N ASP A 262 -20.20 1.84 -22.57
CA ASP A 262 -20.77 1.54 -23.90
C ASP A 262 -22.05 0.71 -23.73
N PRO A 263 -23.23 1.20 -24.08
CA PRO A 263 -24.48 0.48 -23.88
C PRO A 263 -24.59 -0.82 -24.70
N ASN A 264 -23.73 -1.00 -25.70
CA ASN A 264 -23.67 -2.21 -26.51
C ASN A 264 -22.63 -3.24 -25.99
N LYS A 265 -21.93 -2.90 -24.91
CA LYS A 265 -20.90 -3.75 -24.29
C LYS A 265 -21.19 -3.99 -22.81
N ILE A 266 -22.45 -4.23 -22.50
CA ILE A 266 -22.89 -4.67 -21.18
C ILE A 266 -23.14 -6.18 -21.26
N TYR A 267 -22.43 -6.91 -20.41
CA TYR A 267 -22.47 -8.37 -20.33
C TYR A 267 -22.96 -8.77 -18.95
N TYR A 268 -23.92 -9.69 -18.90
CA TYR A 268 -24.32 -10.33 -17.65
C TYR A 268 -23.50 -11.59 -17.47
N LEU A 269 -23.01 -11.85 -16.26
CA LEU A 269 -22.17 -13.00 -15.99
C LEU A 269 -22.86 -14.30 -16.36
N SER A 270 -24.16 -14.42 -16.06
CA SER A 270 -24.97 -15.59 -16.42
C SER A 270 -25.02 -15.90 -17.92
N ASP A 271 -24.76 -14.92 -18.79
CA ASP A 271 -24.78 -15.09 -20.25
C ASP A 271 -23.44 -15.52 -20.83
N ILE A 272 -22.32 -15.20 -20.12
CA ILE A 272 -20.96 -15.35 -20.67
C ILE A 272 -20.08 -16.34 -19.89
N TYR A 273 -20.52 -16.82 -18.71
CA TYR A 273 -19.74 -17.68 -17.86
C TYR A 273 -20.36 -19.08 -17.77
N ASP A 274 -19.58 -20.09 -18.10
CA ASP A 274 -19.96 -21.49 -18.13
C ASP A 274 -19.17 -22.38 -17.14
N GLY A 275 -18.43 -21.73 -16.21
CA GLY A 275 -17.65 -22.37 -15.17
C GLY A 275 -16.12 -22.19 -15.31
N GLY A 276 -15.40 -22.42 -14.21
CA GLY A 276 -13.94 -22.30 -14.17
C GLY A 276 -13.44 -20.85 -14.23
N GLN A 277 -12.45 -20.56 -15.06
CA GLN A 277 -11.91 -19.22 -15.22
C GLN A 277 -12.78 -18.34 -16.11
N LEU A 278 -13.08 -17.12 -15.67
CA LEU A 278 -13.58 -16.07 -16.55
C LEU A 278 -12.40 -15.40 -17.27
N ASP A 279 -12.24 -15.68 -18.55
CA ASP A 279 -11.13 -15.17 -19.37
C ASP A 279 -11.60 -14.08 -20.36
N LEU A 280 -11.39 -12.80 -19.99
CA LEU A 280 -11.80 -11.67 -20.82
C LEU A 280 -10.96 -11.52 -22.08
N GLU A 281 -9.70 -11.99 -22.03
CA GLU A 281 -8.82 -11.96 -23.21
C GLU A 281 -9.31 -12.95 -24.25
N ALA A 282 -9.68 -14.19 -23.84
CA ALA A 282 -10.26 -15.19 -24.72
C ALA A 282 -11.63 -14.76 -25.27
N LEU A 283 -12.44 -14.11 -24.45
CA LEU A 283 -13.76 -13.54 -24.86
C LEU A 283 -13.62 -12.26 -25.66
N ASN A 284 -12.42 -11.66 -25.75
CA ASN A 284 -12.14 -10.37 -26.39
C ASN A 284 -13.06 -9.24 -25.87
N ILE A 285 -13.29 -9.19 -24.55
CA ILE A 285 -14.12 -8.20 -23.89
C ILE A 285 -13.25 -7.01 -23.49
N GLN A 286 -13.38 -5.90 -24.19
CA GLN A 286 -12.75 -4.62 -23.86
C GLN A 286 -13.57 -3.46 -24.38
N GLY A 287 -13.38 -2.30 -23.75
CA GLY A 287 -14.03 -1.05 -24.13
C GLY A 287 -13.14 -0.13 -24.97
N SER A 288 -13.37 1.16 -24.82
CA SER A 288 -12.63 2.23 -25.45
C SER A 288 -12.71 3.51 -24.57
N PRO A 289 -11.90 4.54 -24.85
CA PRO A 289 -11.97 5.80 -24.09
C PRO A 289 -13.36 6.47 -24.04
N ILE A 290 -14.20 6.20 -25.03
CA ILE A 290 -15.55 6.76 -25.10
C ILE A 290 -16.63 5.89 -24.46
N GLY A 291 -16.31 4.65 -24.09
CA GLY A 291 -17.24 3.72 -23.46
C GLY A 291 -16.58 2.43 -23.03
N TYR A 292 -16.62 2.14 -21.73
CA TYR A 292 -16.07 0.91 -21.15
C TYR A 292 -17.00 -0.27 -21.41
N ALA A 293 -16.41 -1.45 -21.58
CA ALA A 293 -17.13 -2.71 -21.50
C ALA A 293 -17.43 -3.02 -20.03
N LYS A 294 -18.66 -3.43 -19.72
CA LYS A 294 -19.10 -3.70 -18.35
C LYS A 294 -19.57 -5.13 -18.20
N ILE A 295 -19.03 -5.84 -17.22
CA ILE A 295 -19.48 -7.16 -16.81
C ILE A 295 -20.17 -7.03 -15.47
N ILE A 296 -21.40 -7.53 -15.39
CA ILE A 296 -22.26 -7.44 -14.20
C ILE A 296 -22.46 -8.84 -13.62
N GLY A 297 -22.14 -9.02 -12.34
CA GLY A 297 -22.50 -10.19 -11.58
C GLY A 297 -24.01 -10.20 -11.31
N ASP A 298 -24.67 -11.26 -11.74
CA ASP A 298 -26.13 -11.41 -11.66
C ASP A 298 -26.56 -12.75 -11.08
N GLY A 299 -25.68 -13.34 -10.27
CA GLY A 299 -25.96 -14.56 -9.50
C GLY A 299 -24.91 -15.66 -9.59
N PRO A 300 -24.32 -16.00 -10.76
CA PRO A 300 -23.25 -17.00 -10.79
C PRO A 300 -22.04 -16.61 -9.96
N VAL A 301 -21.44 -17.59 -9.29
CA VAL A 301 -20.14 -17.44 -8.62
C VAL A 301 -19.06 -17.90 -9.59
N ILE A 302 -18.03 -17.07 -9.78
CA ILE A 302 -16.84 -17.45 -10.52
C ILE A 302 -15.97 -18.30 -9.57
N ASP A 303 -15.99 -19.60 -9.75
CA ASP A 303 -15.18 -20.53 -8.97
C ASP A 303 -14.18 -21.25 -9.89
N ALA A 304 -12.92 -20.83 -9.78
CA ALA A 304 -11.84 -21.42 -10.57
C ALA A 304 -11.08 -22.53 -9.81
N GLY A 305 -11.40 -22.76 -8.55
CA GLY A 305 -10.66 -23.70 -7.72
C GLY A 305 -9.14 -23.46 -7.80
N ASN A 306 -8.37 -24.53 -7.79
CA ASN A 306 -6.91 -24.50 -7.94
C ASN A 306 -6.43 -24.89 -9.36
N GLU A 307 -7.31 -24.99 -10.31
CA GLU A 307 -6.99 -25.44 -11.67
C GLU A 307 -6.44 -24.32 -12.54
N PHE A 308 -6.87 -23.09 -12.29
CA PHE A 308 -6.45 -21.91 -13.03
C PHE A 308 -5.56 -21.00 -12.17
N THR A 309 -4.65 -20.30 -12.81
CA THR A 309 -3.75 -19.34 -12.13
C THR A 309 -4.54 -18.17 -11.51
N SER A 310 -5.60 -17.72 -12.17
CA SER A 310 -6.52 -16.69 -11.69
C SER A 310 -7.96 -17.11 -11.94
N ALA A 311 -8.89 -16.68 -11.10
CA ALA A 311 -10.32 -16.92 -11.32
C ALA A 311 -10.87 -16.01 -12.40
N VAL A 312 -10.48 -14.74 -12.39
CA VAL A 312 -10.76 -13.78 -13.46
C VAL A 312 -9.45 -13.36 -14.13
N HIS A 313 -9.36 -13.60 -15.43
CA HIS A 313 -8.21 -13.23 -16.23
C HIS A 313 -8.58 -12.09 -17.19
N LEU A 314 -8.05 -10.89 -16.94
CA LEU A 314 -8.25 -9.75 -17.84
C LEU A 314 -7.23 -9.74 -18.99
N GLY A 315 -6.06 -10.35 -18.81
CA GLY A 315 -4.95 -10.15 -19.74
C GLY A 315 -4.61 -8.67 -19.87
N SER A 316 -4.51 -8.18 -21.09
CA SER A 316 -4.28 -6.77 -21.43
C SER A 316 -5.56 -6.00 -21.78
N GLN A 317 -6.74 -6.58 -21.54
CA GLN A 317 -8.01 -5.93 -21.83
C GLN A 317 -8.17 -4.66 -20.99
N SER A 318 -8.51 -3.57 -21.66
CA SER A 318 -8.56 -2.23 -21.06
C SER A 318 -9.93 -1.59 -21.30
N TYR A 319 -10.21 -0.53 -20.54
CA TYR A 319 -11.53 0.09 -20.49
C TYR A 319 -12.62 -0.92 -20.09
N VAL A 320 -12.41 -1.58 -18.96
CA VAL A 320 -13.28 -2.65 -18.47
C VAL A 320 -13.81 -2.30 -17.08
N VAL A 321 -15.08 -2.54 -16.87
CA VAL A 321 -15.75 -2.49 -15.56
C VAL A 321 -16.14 -3.91 -15.16
N LEU A 322 -15.70 -4.35 -13.99
CA LEU A 322 -16.17 -5.52 -13.28
C LEU A 322 -17.06 -5.07 -12.13
N GLU A 323 -18.33 -5.41 -12.16
CA GLU A 323 -19.30 -4.93 -11.18
C GLU A 323 -20.04 -6.09 -10.52
N ASN A 324 -20.08 -6.09 -9.18
CA ASN A 324 -20.81 -7.04 -8.35
C ASN A 324 -20.48 -8.52 -8.64
N LEU A 325 -19.24 -8.84 -8.96
CA LEU A 325 -18.79 -10.22 -9.16
C LEU A 325 -18.50 -10.90 -7.83
N THR A 326 -18.95 -12.12 -7.66
CA THR A 326 -18.47 -13.02 -6.60
C THR A 326 -17.42 -13.96 -7.19
N VAL A 327 -16.19 -13.86 -6.67
CA VAL A 327 -14.99 -14.53 -7.18
C VAL A 327 -14.39 -15.40 -6.10
N ARG A 328 -14.24 -16.69 -6.40
CA ARG A 328 -13.64 -17.69 -5.52
C ARG A 328 -12.54 -18.45 -6.24
N GLY A 329 -11.52 -18.82 -5.49
CA GLY A 329 -10.42 -19.59 -6.02
C GLY A 329 -9.47 -18.77 -6.90
N GLY A 330 -8.82 -19.50 -7.82
CA GLY A 330 -7.62 -19.07 -8.50
C GLY A 330 -6.38 -19.45 -7.70
N LEU A 331 -5.56 -20.36 -8.27
CA LEU A 331 -4.38 -20.90 -7.58
C LEU A 331 -3.51 -19.80 -6.95
N ARG A 332 -3.38 -18.66 -7.64
CA ARG A 332 -2.59 -17.52 -7.18
C ARG A 332 -3.42 -16.27 -7.00
N TYR A 333 -4.30 -15.99 -7.96
CA TYR A 333 -5.00 -14.71 -8.04
C TYR A 333 -6.52 -14.88 -8.15
N GLY A 334 -7.26 -14.09 -7.40
CA GLY A 334 -8.69 -13.95 -7.67
C GLY A 334 -8.89 -13.23 -9.02
N ILE A 335 -8.44 -12.00 -9.14
CA ILE A 335 -8.52 -11.20 -10.37
C ILE A 335 -7.10 -10.81 -10.81
N HIS A 336 -6.76 -11.04 -12.08
CA HIS A 336 -5.44 -10.73 -12.62
C HIS A 336 -5.54 -9.91 -13.91
N ALA A 337 -4.89 -8.75 -13.91
CA ALA A 337 -4.69 -7.92 -15.09
C ALA A 337 -3.19 -7.75 -15.36
N LYS A 338 -2.80 -7.77 -16.63
CA LYS A 338 -1.40 -7.63 -17.03
C LYS A 338 -1.26 -6.71 -18.23
N LYS A 339 -0.56 -5.58 -18.02
CA LYS A 339 -0.39 -4.53 -19.05
C LYS A 339 -1.74 -3.96 -19.51
N ALA A 340 -2.69 -3.93 -18.62
CA ALA A 340 -4.00 -3.32 -18.84
C ALA A 340 -4.05 -1.92 -18.23
N HIS A 341 -5.04 -1.15 -18.62
CA HIS A 341 -5.27 0.19 -18.09
C HIS A 341 -6.75 0.55 -18.15
N HIS A 342 -7.14 1.59 -17.41
CA HIS A 342 -8.54 2.02 -17.33
C HIS A 342 -9.43 0.85 -16.91
N ILE A 343 -9.11 0.29 -15.75
CA ILE A 343 -9.83 -0.82 -15.12
C ILE A 343 -10.69 -0.26 -13.99
N TRP A 344 -11.90 -0.74 -13.87
CA TRP A 344 -12.80 -0.39 -12.78
C TRP A 344 -13.37 -1.66 -12.16
N ILE A 345 -13.10 -1.89 -10.87
CA ILE A 345 -13.59 -3.04 -10.12
C ILE A 345 -14.43 -2.50 -8.98
N SER A 346 -15.73 -2.78 -9.00
CA SER A 346 -16.70 -2.18 -8.10
C SER A 346 -17.66 -3.22 -7.52
N GLY A 347 -17.88 -3.19 -6.21
CA GLY A 347 -18.84 -4.04 -5.51
C GLY A 347 -18.55 -5.54 -5.60
N CYS A 348 -17.30 -5.93 -5.85
CA CYS A 348 -16.91 -7.33 -6.01
C CYS A 348 -16.56 -7.98 -4.66
N ASP A 349 -16.89 -9.24 -4.53
CA ASP A 349 -16.55 -10.11 -3.40
C ASP A 349 -15.50 -11.13 -3.86
N VAL A 350 -14.26 -11.04 -3.34
CA VAL A 350 -13.11 -11.84 -3.79
C VAL A 350 -12.49 -12.58 -2.62
N ALA A 351 -12.49 -13.91 -2.68
CA ALA A 351 -11.97 -14.76 -1.59
C ALA A 351 -11.35 -16.07 -2.10
N GLU A 352 -10.73 -16.83 -1.21
CA GLU A 352 -10.24 -18.22 -1.44
C GLU A 352 -9.13 -18.31 -2.49
N PHE A 353 -8.18 -17.38 -2.47
CA PHE A 353 -7.04 -17.32 -3.37
C PHE A 353 -5.72 -17.52 -2.62
N GLY A 354 -4.65 -17.79 -3.37
CA GLY A 354 -3.29 -17.90 -2.85
C GLY A 354 -2.86 -19.33 -2.55
N ARG A 355 -1.60 -19.63 -2.84
CA ARG A 355 -1.00 -20.94 -2.61
C ARG A 355 -0.65 -21.15 -1.15
N VAL A 356 -0.79 -22.37 -0.70
CA VAL A 356 -0.34 -22.81 0.62
C VAL A 356 1.06 -23.41 0.50
N ALA A 357 1.89 -23.24 1.53
CA ALA A 357 3.22 -23.82 1.58
C ALA A 357 3.15 -25.36 1.64
N GLY A 358 3.68 -26.03 0.62
CA GLY A 358 3.84 -27.49 0.58
C GLY A 358 5.27 -27.96 0.82
N ASP A 359 6.21 -27.02 0.88
CA ASP A 359 7.62 -27.26 1.15
C ASP A 359 8.32 -25.99 1.66
N ILE A 360 9.27 -26.14 2.57
CA ILE A 360 10.03 -25.02 3.12
C ILE A 360 11.51 -25.32 2.92
N ARG A 361 12.21 -24.46 2.18
CA ARG A 361 13.65 -24.55 1.90
C ARG A 361 14.34 -23.26 2.32
N ASP A 362 15.34 -23.35 3.16
CA ASP A 362 16.09 -22.21 3.67
C ASP A 362 15.19 -21.10 4.26
N ASN A 363 14.14 -21.53 4.98
CA ASN A 363 13.10 -20.67 5.55
C ASN A 363 12.30 -19.86 4.51
N ILE A 364 12.17 -20.38 3.29
CA ILE A 364 11.39 -19.82 2.21
C ILE A 364 10.31 -20.83 1.80
N ALA A 365 9.08 -20.36 1.69
CA ALA A 365 7.91 -21.18 1.34
C ALA A 365 7.82 -21.46 -0.16
N TYR A 366 7.57 -22.70 -0.50
CA TYR A 366 7.31 -23.16 -1.87
C TYR A 366 5.98 -23.96 -1.89
N SER A 367 5.25 -23.90 -2.99
CA SER A 367 3.96 -24.61 -3.13
C SER A 367 4.11 -26.14 -3.18
N SER A 368 5.30 -26.65 -3.50
CA SER A 368 5.60 -28.09 -3.50
C SER A 368 7.12 -28.33 -3.43
N PRO A 369 7.56 -29.57 -3.08
CA PRO A 369 8.98 -29.93 -3.11
C PRO A 369 9.65 -29.79 -4.48
N THR A 370 8.89 -29.80 -5.56
CA THR A 370 9.39 -29.68 -6.93
C THR A 370 9.24 -28.28 -7.50
N ALA A 371 8.63 -27.36 -6.78
CA ALA A 371 8.47 -25.97 -7.25
C ALA A 371 9.83 -25.28 -7.39
N ASN A 372 10.08 -24.65 -8.53
CA ASN A 372 11.35 -23.96 -8.85
C ASN A 372 11.39 -22.52 -8.32
N SER A 373 10.24 -21.94 -7.98
CA SER A 373 10.13 -20.58 -7.45
C SER A 373 9.32 -20.58 -6.16
N PRO A 374 9.67 -19.71 -5.21
CA PRO A 374 8.90 -19.57 -3.98
C PRO A 374 7.49 -19.04 -4.21
N ILE A 375 6.64 -19.17 -3.20
CA ILE A 375 5.38 -18.44 -3.13
C ILE A 375 5.71 -16.96 -3.01
N ASN A 376 5.16 -16.18 -3.93
CA ASN A 376 5.39 -14.73 -3.94
C ASN A 376 4.32 -14.05 -4.79
N TYR A 377 3.81 -12.92 -4.30
CA TYR A 377 2.83 -12.05 -4.98
C TYR A 377 1.48 -12.72 -5.31
N ASP A 378 1.12 -13.82 -4.66
CA ASP A 378 -0.23 -14.35 -4.74
C ASP A 378 -1.20 -13.33 -4.11
N SER A 379 -2.37 -13.09 -4.71
CA SER A 379 -3.24 -12.00 -4.27
C SER A 379 -4.69 -12.12 -4.73
N GLY A 380 -5.59 -11.48 -3.98
CA GLY A 380 -6.99 -11.35 -4.40
C GLY A 380 -7.12 -10.62 -5.72
N ILE A 381 -6.48 -9.47 -5.82
CA ILE A 381 -6.39 -8.70 -7.07
C ILE A 381 -4.91 -8.41 -7.37
N TYR A 382 -4.46 -8.72 -8.56
CA TYR A 382 -3.13 -8.35 -9.03
C TYR A 382 -3.18 -7.51 -10.30
N LEU A 383 -2.71 -6.26 -10.20
CA LEU A 383 -2.56 -5.34 -11.32
C LEU A 383 -1.09 -5.30 -11.74
N GLU A 384 -0.70 -6.20 -12.64
CA GLU A 384 0.68 -6.38 -13.09
C GLU A 384 1.01 -5.48 -14.26
N ARG A 385 1.94 -4.52 -14.08
CA ARG A 385 2.32 -3.50 -15.07
C ARG A 385 1.09 -2.80 -15.67
N SER A 386 0.11 -2.55 -14.84
CA SER A 386 -1.16 -1.94 -15.20
C SER A 386 -1.29 -0.59 -14.50
N GLY A 387 -2.00 0.35 -15.11
CA GLY A 387 -2.22 1.66 -14.50
C GLY A 387 -3.59 2.23 -14.80
N ILE A 388 -3.93 3.33 -14.21
CA ILE A 388 -5.25 3.96 -14.28
C ILE A 388 -6.33 2.94 -13.91
N ALA A 389 -6.44 2.64 -12.63
CA ALA A 389 -7.44 1.69 -12.15
C ALA A 389 -8.16 2.21 -10.91
N VAL A 390 -9.42 1.86 -10.80
CA VAL A 390 -10.26 2.11 -9.62
C VAL A 390 -10.72 0.78 -9.06
N ILE A 391 -10.52 0.60 -7.76
CA ILE A 391 -11.04 -0.53 -6.98
C ILE A 391 -11.87 0.07 -5.86
N GLU A 392 -13.15 -0.21 -5.84
CA GLU A 392 -14.07 0.43 -4.92
C GLU A 392 -15.19 -0.49 -4.46
N GLU A 393 -15.67 -0.24 -3.24
CA GLU A 393 -16.84 -0.91 -2.66
C GLU A 393 -16.76 -2.44 -2.71
N CYS A 394 -15.54 -3.00 -2.72
CA CYS A 394 -15.29 -4.43 -2.77
C CYS A 394 -15.00 -5.00 -1.39
N ASP A 395 -15.40 -6.25 -1.19
CA ASP A 395 -14.92 -7.13 -0.14
C ASP A 395 -13.82 -8.03 -0.71
N ILE A 396 -12.58 -7.83 -0.27
CA ILE A 396 -11.47 -8.72 -0.62
C ILE A 396 -11.00 -9.37 0.66
N HIS A 397 -11.23 -10.66 0.80
CA HIS A 397 -11.13 -11.29 2.10
C HIS A 397 -10.71 -12.75 2.05
N SER A 398 -10.45 -13.31 3.21
CA SER A 398 -10.26 -14.73 3.46
C SER A 398 -9.42 -15.43 2.40
N PRO A 399 -8.11 -15.08 2.28
CA PRO A 399 -7.20 -15.87 1.46
C PRO A 399 -7.23 -17.33 1.93
N ASN A 400 -6.75 -18.28 1.14
CA ASN A 400 -6.75 -19.67 1.49
C ASN A 400 -6.14 -19.92 2.88
N LEU A 401 -6.79 -20.77 3.66
CA LEU A 401 -6.34 -21.16 4.99
C LEU A 401 -4.86 -21.59 4.96
N GLY A 402 -4.03 -20.96 5.78
CA GLY A 402 -2.60 -21.23 5.84
C GLY A 402 -1.80 -20.77 4.64
N SER A 403 -2.35 -19.93 3.76
CA SER A 403 -1.59 -19.33 2.64
C SER A 403 -0.50 -18.39 3.15
N ASN A 404 -0.70 -17.77 4.31
CA ASN A 404 0.32 -17.01 5.01
C ASN A 404 0.38 -17.39 6.49
N HIS A 405 1.53 -17.88 6.91
CA HIS A 405 1.80 -18.26 8.29
C HIS A 405 3.30 -18.13 8.59
N TRP A 406 3.64 -17.49 9.72
CA TRP A 406 5.05 -17.31 10.11
C TRP A 406 5.83 -18.61 10.23
N GLY A 407 5.17 -19.69 10.70
CA GLY A 407 5.77 -21.02 10.85
C GLY A 407 6.09 -21.71 9.52
N ASP A 408 5.48 -21.27 8.42
CA ASP A 408 5.61 -21.86 7.09
C ASP A 408 6.59 -21.07 6.20
N GLY A 409 7.62 -20.50 6.79
CA GLY A 409 8.64 -19.73 6.07
C GLY A 409 8.13 -18.38 5.58
N HIS A 410 7.13 -17.85 6.24
CA HIS A 410 6.49 -16.56 5.95
C HIS A 410 6.35 -16.32 4.44
N PRO A 411 5.40 -16.99 3.76
CA PRO A 411 5.18 -16.81 2.33
C PRO A 411 4.95 -15.33 1.99
N LYS A 412 5.55 -14.85 0.93
CA LYS A 412 5.32 -13.49 0.44
C LYS A 412 4.06 -13.42 -0.42
N GLY A 413 2.92 -13.43 0.23
CA GLY A 413 1.54 -13.56 -0.25
C GLY A 413 0.84 -14.64 0.61
N ALA A 414 -0.48 -14.80 0.61
CA ALA A 414 -1.37 -14.04 -0.26
C ALA A 414 -1.57 -12.60 0.26
N ASN A 415 -1.64 -11.64 -0.66
CA ASN A 415 -2.03 -10.27 -0.38
C ASN A 415 -3.48 -10.06 -0.80
N ALA A 416 -4.18 -9.05 -0.30
CA ALA A 416 -5.50 -8.75 -0.86
C ALA A 416 -5.37 -8.04 -2.21
N LEU A 417 -4.50 -7.03 -2.27
CA LEU A 417 -4.23 -6.28 -3.50
C LEU A 417 -2.73 -6.16 -3.74
N GLN A 418 -2.28 -6.60 -4.89
CA GLN A 418 -0.92 -6.44 -5.38
C GLN A 418 -0.89 -5.43 -6.53
N VAL A 419 -0.02 -4.42 -6.44
CA VAL A 419 0.08 -3.35 -7.42
C VAL A 419 1.48 -3.24 -8.03
N TRP A 420 1.53 -3.19 -9.34
CA TRP A 420 2.70 -2.74 -10.08
C TRP A 420 2.25 -1.79 -11.18
N ALA A 421 2.12 -0.52 -10.81
CA ALA A 421 1.53 0.52 -11.67
C ALA A 421 2.50 1.11 -12.71
N TYR A 422 3.56 0.39 -13.04
CA TYR A 422 4.54 0.77 -14.05
C TYR A 422 4.17 0.21 -15.42
N HIS A 423 3.19 0.82 -16.09
CA HIS A 423 2.81 0.47 -17.45
C HIS A 423 3.93 0.78 -18.45
N ASP A 424 3.97 0.06 -19.59
CA ASP A 424 4.98 0.27 -20.65
C ASP A 424 4.85 1.68 -21.26
N ASP A 425 3.65 2.18 -21.42
CA ASP A 425 3.37 3.58 -21.78
C ASP A 425 3.38 4.45 -20.52
N GLU A 426 4.25 5.47 -20.52
CA GLU A 426 4.43 6.37 -19.37
C GLU A 426 3.14 7.13 -19.01
N SER A 427 2.33 7.51 -19.98
CA SER A 427 1.08 8.23 -19.74
C SER A 427 0.05 7.41 -18.98
N LEU A 428 0.21 6.08 -18.98
CA LEU A 428 -0.69 5.13 -18.30
C LEU A 428 -0.14 4.63 -16.96
N ARG A 429 0.99 5.18 -16.46
CA ARG A 429 1.59 4.79 -15.18
C ARG A 429 0.86 5.44 -14.01
N GLY A 430 0.85 4.73 -12.87
CA GLY A 430 0.22 5.23 -11.65
C GLY A 430 -1.28 5.38 -11.77
N GLN A 431 -1.81 6.41 -11.15
CA GLN A 431 -3.23 6.81 -11.18
C GLN A 431 -4.16 5.69 -10.68
N MET A 432 -3.72 5.04 -9.60
CA MET A 432 -4.48 3.99 -8.93
C MET A 432 -5.37 4.61 -7.86
N ILE A 433 -6.63 4.26 -7.85
CA ILE A 433 -7.59 4.67 -6.81
C ILE A 433 -8.13 3.41 -6.14
N VAL A 434 -7.91 3.32 -4.83
CA VAL A 434 -8.41 2.23 -3.99
C VAL A 434 -9.27 2.87 -2.90
N ARG A 435 -10.59 2.73 -2.99
CA ARG A 435 -11.49 3.46 -2.09
C ARG A 435 -12.69 2.65 -1.63
N ASN A 436 -13.10 2.92 -0.39
CA ASN A 436 -14.35 2.37 0.19
C ASN A 436 -14.43 0.84 0.14
N ASN A 437 -13.29 0.16 0.19
CA ASN A 437 -13.24 -1.29 0.20
C ASN A 437 -13.11 -1.81 1.63
N ARG A 438 -13.44 -3.07 1.81
CA ARG A 438 -13.14 -3.84 3.00
C ARG A 438 -12.13 -4.93 2.64
N PHE A 439 -10.96 -4.84 3.26
CA PHE A 439 -9.91 -5.84 3.15
C PHE A 439 -9.77 -6.52 4.50
N TYR A 440 -10.22 -7.77 4.63
CA TYR A 440 -10.21 -8.43 5.92
C TYR A 440 -9.96 -9.94 5.81
N GLY A 441 -9.42 -10.48 6.86
CA GLY A 441 -9.25 -11.90 7.05
C GLY A 441 -9.88 -12.33 8.37
N THR A 442 -9.34 -13.41 8.88
CA THR A 442 -9.57 -13.89 10.24
C THR A 442 -8.22 -14.24 10.86
N HIS A 443 -8.21 -14.72 12.10
CA HIS A 443 -6.98 -15.20 12.72
C HIS A 443 -6.27 -16.29 11.88
N GLU A 444 -7.05 -17.16 11.22
CA GLU A 444 -6.54 -18.30 10.42
C GLU A 444 -6.34 -17.93 8.94
N HIS A 445 -7.03 -16.91 8.45
CA HIS A 445 -7.00 -16.46 7.07
C HIS A 445 -6.34 -15.08 6.98
N ARG A 446 -5.04 -15.03 7.24
CA ARG A 446 -4.29 -13.77 7.22
C ARG A 446 -3.64 -13.53 5.88
N PHE A 447 -3.53 -12.28 5.54
CA PHE A 447 -2.68 -11.84 4.43
C PHE A 447 -1.20 -11.80 4.85
N ASN A 448 -0.30 -11.75 3.89
CA ASN A 448 1.05 -11.22 4.11
C ASN A 448 0.95 -9.72 4.35
N ASP A 449 0.89 -8.95 3.27
CA ASP A 449 0.45 -7.58 3.28
C ASP A 449 -1.00 -7.51 2.79
N VAL A 450 -1.79 -6.58 3.26
CA VAL A 450 -3.13 -6.43 2.68
C VAL A 450 -3.00 -5.75 1.32
N VAL A 451 -2.33 -4.61 1.25
CA VAL A 451 -1.98 -3.94 -0.02
C VAL A 451 -0.47 -3.89 -0.15
N GLU A 452 0.07 -4.43 -1.23
CA GLU A 452 1.52 -4.44 -1.48
C GLU A 452 1.86 -3.88 -2.86
N GLY A 453 2.90 -3.06 -2.91
CA GLY A 453 3.56 -2.68 -4.14
C GLY A 453 4.55 -3.75 -4.59
N ARG A 454 4.65 -4.02 -5.87
CA ARG A 454 5.73 -4.86 -6.39
C ARG A 454 6.98 -4.04 -6.68
N LEU A 455 8.16 -4.61 -6.46
CA LEU A 455 9.47 -3.99 -6.63
C LEU A 455 9.73 -2.84 -5.65
N ASN A 456 9.54 -3.11 -4.37
CA ASN A 456 9.61 -2.16 -3.26
C ASN A 456 10.90 -1.33 -3.20
N PHE A 457 11.99 -1.81 -3.78
CA PHE A 457 13.28 -1.12 -3.79
C PHE A 457 13.62 -0.48 -5.14
N GLU A 458 12.61 -0.24 -5.96
CA GLU A 458 12.78 0.41 -7.25
C GLU A 458 11.82 1.60 -7.38
N ARG A 459 12.30 2.73 -7.93
CA ARG A 459 11.44 3.89 -8.20
C ARG A 459 10.28 3.61 -9.16
N ARG A 460 10.40 2.58 -9.97
CA ARG A 460 9.35 2.08 -10.86
C ARG A 460 8.47 0.99 -10.25
N GLY A 461 8.62 0.76 -8.94
CA GLY A 461 7.83 -0.20 -8.19
C GLY A 461 6.55 0.40 -7.62
N GLY A 462 5.67 -0.47 -7.13
CA GLY A 462 4.45 -0.10 -6.43
C GLY A 462 3.50 0.76 -7.24
N PHE A 463 3.01 1.80 -6.62
CA PHE A 463 2.02 2.74 -7.16
C PHE A 463 2.60 3.75 -8.14
N VAL A 464 3.91 3.93 -8.15
CA VAL A 464 4.70 4.78 -9.02
C VAL A 464 4.41 6.27 -8.83
N ARG A 465 3.19 6.74 -9.09
CA ARG A 465 2.82 8.16 -8.99
C ARG A 465 1.31 8.37 -8.92
N ASP A 466 0.93 9.56 -8.47
CA ASP A 466 -0.44 10.10 -8.55
C ASP A 466 -1.50 9.03 -8.26
N SER A 467 -1.53 8.53 -7.04
CA SER A 467 -2.42 7.44 -6.64
C SER A 467 -3.04 7.73 -5.27
N ALA A 468 -4.20 7.16 -5.00
CA ALA A 468 -4.93 7.44 -3.76
C ALA A 468 -5.56 6.17 -3.18
N ILE A 469 -5.34 5.95 -1.87
CA ILE A 469 -5.91 4.86 -1.07
C ILE A 469 -6.70 5.50 0.06
N TYR A 470 -8.04 5.45 0.03
CA TYR A 470 -8.86 6.15 1.01
C TYR A 470 -10.22 5.53 1.28
N GLY A 471 -10.73 5.77 2.48
CA GLY A 471 -12.04 5.30 2.92
C GLY A 471 -12.14 3.78 3.04
N ASN A 472 -11.02 3.09 3.20
CA ASN A 472 -11.00 1.63 3.27
C ASN A 472 -10.85 1.14 4.72
N TYR A 473 -11.28 -0.08 4.95
CA TYR A 473 -10.98 -0.85 6.15
C TYR A 473 -9.96 -1.95 5.82
N PHE A 474 -8.91 -2.06 6.66
CA PHE A 474 -7.84 -3.05 6.50
C PHE A 474 -7.62 -3.84 7.79
N ALA A 475 -7.60 -5.17 7.68
CA ALA A 475 -7.34 -6.00 8.84
C ALA A 475 -6.72 -7.36 8.49
N TYR A 476 -6.01 -7.94 9.47
CA TYR A 476 -5.45 -9.29 9.48
C TYR A 476 -4.28 -9.50 8.49
N ALA A 477 -3.25 -8.66 8.60
CA ALA A 477 -1.95 -8.91 7.98
C ALA A 477 -0.97 -9.57 8.95
N ASN A 478 -0.08 -10.41 8.42
CA ASN A 478 1.11 -10.89 9.14
C ASN A 478 2.32 -9.97 8.95
N ASP A 479 2.28 -9.09 7.96
CA ASP A 479 3.25 -8.00 7.76
C ASP A 479 2.51 -6.64 7.71
N ASP A 480 2.65 -5.86 6.69
CA ASP A 480 2.09 -4.51 6.62
C ASP A 480 0.60 -4.51 6.19
N LEU A 481 -0.22 -3.62 6.74
CA LEU A 481 -1.60 -3.44 6.24
C LEU A 481 -1.61 -2.70 4.90
N ILE A 482 -0.73 -1.72 4.73
CA ILE A 482 -0.52 -1.04 3.46
C ILE A 482 0.98 -0.89 3.24
N GLU A 483 1.50 -1.39 2.14
CA GLU A 483 2.88 -1.20 1.73
C GLU A 483 2.94 -0.38 0.43
N ILE A 484 3.36 0.87 0.54
CA ILE A 484 3.58 1.77 -0.61
C ILE A 484 5.07 2.04 -0.84
N ASP A 485 5.90 1.05 -0.59
CA ASP A 485 7.35 1.15 -0.75
C ASP A 485 7.75 1.39 -2.21
N GLY A 486 8.85 2.06 -2.43
CA GLY A 486 9.45 2.30 -3.75
C GLY A 486 9.34 3.72 -4.27
N GLY A 487 9.03 3.90 -5.54
CA GLY A 487 8.92 5.20 -6.18
C GLY A 487 7.51 5.78 -6.02
N GLN A 488 7.28 6.55 -5.01
CA GLN A 488 5.96 7.02 -4.63
C GLN A 488 5.87 8.54 -4.75
N GLN A 489 5.50 9.07 -5.91
CA GLN A 489 5.28 10.50 -6.11
C GLN A 489 3.80 10.85 -6.08
N ASN A 490 3.39 11.75 -5.20
CA ASN A 490 1.99 12.15 -5.03
C ASN A 490 1.06 10.96 -4.72
N VAL A 491 1.53 10.02 -3.89
CA VAL A 491 0.70 8.91 -3.40
C VAL A 491 0.07 9.31 -2.08
N LEU A 492 -1.25 9.15 -2.02
CA LEU A 492 -2.10 9.60 -0.92
C LEU A 492 -2.68 8.38 -0.20
N VAL A 493 -2.54 8.34 1.13
CA VAL A 493 -3.16 7.33 2.00
C VAL A 493 -3.94 8.07 3.08
N TYR A 494 -5.27 8.08 3.00
CA TYR A 494 -6.07 8.90 3.90
C TYR A 494 -7.47 8.33 4.18
N ASP A 495 -8.06 8.75 5.28
CA ASP A 495 -9.41 8.34 5.70
C ASP A 495 -9.58 6.81 5.78
N ASN A 496 -8.54 6.05 6.12
CA ASN A 496 -8.62 4.60 6.24
C ASN A 496 -8.66 4.17 7.71
N GLU A 497 -9.31 3.04 7.96
CA GLU A 497 -9.28 2.33 9.24
C GLU A 497 -8.41 1.07 9.11
N MET A 498 -7.52 0.86 10.09
CA MET A 498 -6.52 -0.19 10.05
C MET A 498 -6.35 -0.86 11.41
N GLU A 499 -6.35 -2.21 11.42
CA GLU A 499 -6.08 -2.99 12.63
C GLU A 499 -5.52 -4.37 12.32
N GLN A 500 -5.00 -5.08 13.34
CA GLN A 500 -4.57 -6.48 13.24
C GLN A 500 -3.51 -6.74 12.16
N GLY A 501 -2.56 -5.82 11.94
CA GLY A 501 -1.35 -6.02 11.15
C GLY A 501 -0.10 -6.04 12.03
N TYR A 502 1.00 -6.58 11.54
CA TYR A 502 2.29 -6.46 12.20
C TYR A 502 2.79 -5.01 12.17
N ALA A 503 2.58 -4.32 11.05
CA ALA A 503 2.68 -2.89 10.93
C ALA A 503 1.44 -2.31 10.22
N GLY A 504 1.25 -1.00 10.34
CA GLY A 504 0.14 -0.31 9.67
C GLY A 504 0.51 0.06 8.23
N ILE A 505 1.18 1.20 8.02
CA ILE A 505 1.56 1.68 6.69
C ILE A 505 3.08 1.64 6.54
N SER A 506 3.56 1.00 5.49
CA SER A 506 4.97 0.99 5.10
C SER A 506 5.26 1.98 3.98
N ILE A 507 6.31 2.77 4.19
CA ILE A 507 6.96 3.66 3.22
C ILE A 507 8.49 3.51 3.36
N ALA A 508 8.96 2.29 3.37
CA ALA A 508 10.34 1.90 3.65
C ALA A 508 10.98 1.13 2.48
N PRO A 509 11.40 1.81 1.38
CA PRO A 509 11.68 3.24 1.25
C PRO A 509 10.62 4.05 0.51
N ASN A 510 10.56 5.36 0.77
CA ASN A 510 10.05 6.33 -0.18
C ASN A 510 11.21 6.86 -1.03
N MET A 511 11.31 6.44 -2.27
CA MET A 511 12.47 6.72 -3.13
C MET A 511 12.29 7.94 -4.03
N LEU A 512 11.11 8.50 -4.10
CA LEU A 512 10.79 9.64 -4.95
C LEU A 512 10.04 10.73 -4.20
N GLY A 513 8.89 10.47 -3.63
CA GLY A 513 8.07 11.41 -2.88
C GLY A 513 7.57 12.64 -3.69
N PRO A 514 6.82 13.49 -3.05
CA PRO A 514 6.25 13.30 -1.73
C PRO A 514 5.17 12.21 -1.70
N SER A 515 4.97 11.61 -0.53
CA SER A 515 3.78 10.82 -0.22
C SER A 515 3.06 11.45 0.96
N PHE A 516 1.76 11.19 1.08
CA PHE A 516 0.94 11.82 2.10
C PHE A 516 0.16 10.76 2.86
N ILE A 517 0.25 10.77 4.19
CA ILE A 517 -0.48 9.88 5.09
C ILE A 517 -1.24 10.75 6.09
N PHE A 518 -2.56 10.80 5.98
CA PHE A 518 -3.35 11.71 6.80
C PHE A 518 -4.77 11.21 7.07
N HIS A 519 -5.36 11.65 8.18
CA HIS A 519 -6.71 11.30 8.62
C HIS A 519 -6.95 9.77 8.74
N ASN A 520 -5.90 8.96 8.89
CA ASN A 520 -6.09 7.53 9.10
C ASN A 520 -6.27 7.22 10.58
N THR A 521 -7.06 6.20 10.86
CA THR A 521 -7.15 5.57 12.17
C THR A 521 -6.40 4.24 12.12
N ILE A 522 -5.32 4.12 12.90
CA ILE A 522 -4.54 2.89 13.03
C ILE A 522 -4.61 2.43 14.48
N ARG A 523 -5.15 1.25 14.72
CA ARG A 523 -5.37 0.77 16.07
C ARG A 523 -5.12 -0.72 16.21
N ASN A 524 -4.82 -1.16 17.44
CA ASN A 524 -4.77 -2.57 17.82
C ASN A 524 -3.98 -3.44 16.86
N LEU A 525 -2.78 -3.01 16.51
CA LEU A 525 -1.90 -3.79 15.66
C LEU A 525 -1.53 -5.13 16.32
N GLY A 526 -1.34 -6.15 15.51
CA GLY A 526 -0.92 -7.48 15.93
C GLY A 526 -0.97 -8.48 14.78
N ASP A 527 0.10 -9.24 14.57
CA ASP A 527 0.12 -10.38 13.66
C ASP A 527 -0.53 -11.63 14.32
N GLU A 528 -0.49 -12.77 13.68
CA GLU A 528 -1.00 -14.04 14.22
C GLU A 528 -0.36 -14.44 15.56
N ARG A 529 0.79 -13.87 15.90
CA ARG A 529 1.54 -14.10 17.15
C ARG A 529 1.24 -13.04 18.21
N GLY A 530 0.33 -12.10 17.93
CA GLY A 530 0.09 -10.92 18.76
C GLY A 530 1.27 -9.96 18.79
N LYS A 531 2.21 -10.05 17.83
CA LYS A 531 3.36 -9.16 17.73
C LYS A 531 3.06 -8.01 16.80
N GLN A 532 3.61 -6.87 17.12
CA GLN A 532 3.50 -5.66 16.32
C GLN A 532 4.83 -4.92 16.25
N TRP A 533 5.00 -4.12 15.23
CA TRP A 533 6.17 -3.28 15.10
C TRP A 533 5.85 -1.80 15.25
N THR A 534 5.19 -1.19 14.27
CA THR A 534 4.94 0.26 14.25
C THR A 534 3.68 0.57 13.44
N ALA A 535 3.01 1.66 13.75
CA ALA A 535 1.87 2.10 12.96
C ALA A 535 2.30 2.59 11.57
N ILE A 536 3.40 3.34 11.49
CA ILE A 536 3.97 3.80 10.22
C ILE A 536 5.45 3.41 10.17
N LYS A 537 5.79 2.55 9.24
CA LYS A 537 7.16 2.12 8.96
C LYS A 537 7.76 3.06 7.92
N ALA A 538 8.62 3.98 8.37
CA ALA A 538 9.24 5.00 7.53
C ALA A 538 10.74 4.73 7.34
N GLY A 539 11.32 5.35 6.32
CA GLY A 539 12.69 5.12 5.96
C GLY A 539 12.88 3.86 5.14
N GLY A 540 14.09 3.48 4.84
CA GLY A 540 14.23 2.40 3.93
C GLY A 540 15.54 1.66 3.91
N LEU A 541 15.49 0.53 3.25
CA LEU A 541 16.61 -0.38 3.05
C LEU A 541 17.62 0.15 2.01
N ILE A 542 17.29 1.26 1.37
CA ILE A 542 18.13 1.88 0.35
C ILE A 542 18.34 3.34 0.72
N SER A 543 19.59 3.70 0.86
CA SER A 543 19.97 5.09 1.06
C SER A 543 19.90 5.86 -0.25
N LYS A 544 19.44 7.08 -0.20
CA LYS A 544 19.51 8.17 -1.19
C LYS A 544 19.31 7.82 -2.67
N PRO A 545 18.62 8.69 -3.38
CA PRO A 545 17.88 9.83 -2.85
C PRO A 545 16.60 9.37 -2.15
N ALA A 546 16.23 10.10 -1.10
CA ALA A 546 15.01 9.86 -0.34
C ALA A 546 13.90 10.80 -0.80
N GLY A 547 12.67 10.31 -0.75
CA GLY A 547 11.46 11.11 -0.88
C GLY A 547 10.91 11.52 0.48
N GLN A 548 10.31 12.69 0.55
CA GLN A 548 9.61 13.16 1.73
C GLN A 548 8.27 12.42 1.90
N THR A 549 7.92 12.09 3.14
CA THR A 549 6.58 11.69 3.50
C THR A 549 5.98 12.67 4.50
N LEU A 550 4.81 13.20 4.15
CA LEU A 550 4.05 14.08 5.03
C LEU A 550 2.99 13.25 5.76
N ILE A 551 3.06 13.27 7.09
CA ILE A 551 2.22 12.46 7.98
C ILE A 551 1.51 13.40 8.93
N PHE A 552 0.19 13.53 8.80
CA PHE A 552 -0.53 14.52 9.58
C PHE A 552 -1.97 14.10 9.88
N GLU A 553 -2.43 14.56 11.03
CA GLU A 553 -3.80 14.34 11.49
C GLU A 553 -4.25 12.87 11.47
N ASN A 554 -3.34 11.95 11.82
CA ASN A 554 -3.67 10.54 12.02
C ASN A 554 -3.95 10.27 13.50
N PHE A 555 -4.89 9.36 13.76
CA PHE A 555 -5.15 8.82 15.09
C PHE A 555 -4.55 7.41 15.18
N ILE A 556 -3.60 7.25 16.09
CA ILE A 556 -2.82 6.02 16.23
C ILE A 556 -2.91 5.54 17.68
N SER A 557 -3.49 4.35 17.91
CA SER A 557 -3.72 3.82 19.26
C SER A 557 -3.45 2.33 19.36
N GLY A 558 -3.15 1.85 20.57
CA GLY A 558 -2.90 0.43 20.81
C GLY A 558 -1.71 -0.11 20.00
N VAL A 559 -0.66 0.69 19.86
CA VAL A 559 0.51 0.37 19.04
C VAL A 559 1.80 0.47 19.85
N ARG A 560 2.76 -0.36 19.48
CA ARG A 560 4.09 -0.35 20.09
C ARG A 560 4.87 0.93 19.78
N ASN A 561 4.85 1.35 18.53
CA ASN A 561 5.45 2.61 18.08
C ASN A 561 4.51 3.29 17.09
N GLY A 562 4.49 4.61 17.09
CA GLY A 562 3.76 5.41 16.11
C GLY A 562 4.46 5.40 14.76
N ILE A 563 5.54 6.16 14.60
CA ILE A 563 6.40 6.14 13.41
C ILE A 563 7.75 5.53 13.79
N ALA A 564 8.27 4.58 13.01
CA ALA A 564 9.60 4.03 13.24
C ALA A 564 10.35 3.82 11.94
N GLY A 565 11.66 4.07 11.99
CA GLY A 565 12.58 3.76 10.90
C GLY A 565 12.75 2.26 10.72
N SER A 566 12.80 1.82 9.48
CA SER A 566 13.25 0.47 9.15
C SER A 566 14.73 0.36 9.52
N LYS A 567 15.06 -0.64 10.34
CA LYS A 567 16.44 -0.78 10.84
C LYS A 567 17.39 -1.20 9.73
N VAL A 568 18.05 -0.23 9.14
CA VAL A 568 19.15 -0.46 8.21
C VAL A 568 20.31 0.42 8.63
N ASN A 569 21.50 -0.16 8.66
CA ASN A 569 22.71 0.60 8.91
C ASN A 569 22.88 1.66 7.81
N ASP A 570 23.21 2.87 8.23
CA ASP A 570 23.41 4.03 7.35
C ASP A 570 22.17 4.43 6.53
N ASP A 571 20.96 4.11 7.04
CA ASP A 571 19.72 4.54 6.44
C ASP A 571 19.52 6.06 6.59
N THR A 572 19.52 6.75 5.48
CA THR A 572 19.26 8.20 5.42
C THR A 572 17.96 8.52 4.73
N THR A 573 17.11 7.52 4.53
CA THR A 573 15.83 7.67 3.82
C THR A 573 14.67 8.00 4.73
N PHE A 574 14.89 8.08 6.04
CA PHE A 574 13.89 8.54 6.99
C PHE A 574 13.68 10.05 6.86
N TRP A 575 12.91 10.44 5.87
CA TRP A 575 12.54 11.84 5.66
C TRP A 575 11.04 12.01 5.81
N ILE A 576 10.65 12.40 7.01
CA ILE A 576 9.24 12.63 7.35
C ILE A 576 9.00 14.08 7.79
N THR A 577 7.79 14.55 7.55
CA THR A 577 7.21 15.70 8.22
C THR A 577 5.96 15.23 8.92
N SER A 578 6.03 15.13 10.25
CA SER A 578 4.92 14.71 11.11
C SER A 578 4.27 15.94 11.72
N GLN A 579 2.93 16.01 11.69
CA GLN A 579 2.21 17.17 12.23
C GLN A 579 0.79 16.80 12.69
N ASN A 580 0.43 17.31 13.87
CA ASN A 580 -0.92 17.17 14.46
C ASN A 580 -1.42 15.72 14.56
N ASN A 581 -0.54 14.74 14.70
CA ASN A 581 -0.94 13.36 14.90
C ASN A 581 -1.19 13.09 16.39
N VAL A 582 -2.04 12.12 16.67
CA VAL A 582 -2.25 11.58 18.02
C VAL A 582 -1.67 10.18 18.08
N TYR A 583 -0.71 9.97 19.00
CA TYR A 583 -0.07 8.69 19.25
C TYR A 583 -0.40 8.22 20.66
N LEU A 584 -1.14 7.12 20.75
CA LEU A 584 -1.39 6.39 22.01
C LEU A 584 -0.61 5.08 21.95
N THR A 585 0.66 5.16 22.34
CA THR A 585 1.59 4.03 22.25
C THR A 585 1.63 3.21 23.54
N GLU A 586 2.02 1.94 23.44
CA GLU A 586 2.01 1.00 24.53
C GLU A 586 3.39 0.40 24.80
N ASN A 587 3.69 0.19 26.09
CA ASN A 587 4.83 -0.60 26.51
C ASN A 587 4.50 -2.09 26.35
N THR A 588 5.20 -2.74 25.43
CA THR A 588 4.99 -4.16 25.11
C THR A 588 5.96 -5.09 25.85
N GLY A 589 6.72 -4.60 26.84
CA GLY A 589 7.74 -5.35 27.55
C GLY A 589 9.09 -5.45 26.83
N TYR A 590 9.14 -5.23 25.55
CA TYR A 590 10.39 -5.17 24.75
C TYR A 590 10.55 -3.83 24.00
N SER A 591 9.59 -2.93 24.14
CA SER A 591 9.66 -1.54 23.67
C SER A 591 8.97 -0.65 24.69
N VAL A 592 9.50 0.54 24.89
CA VAL A 592 8.89 1.54 25.78
C VAL A 592 7.69 2.27 25.12
N GLY A 593 7.41 2.01 23.84
CA GLY A 593 6.31 2.66 23.12
C GLY A 593 6.69 4.05 22.62
N TYR A 594 7.58 4.14 21.65
CA TYR A 594 7.95 5.43 21.07
C TYR A 594 6.83 5.96 20.17
N CYS A 595 6.57 7.25 20.21
CA CYS A 595 5.70 7.90 19.24
C CYS A 595 6.41 8.08 17.90
N ILE A 596 7.66 8.53 17.92
CA ILE A 596 8.52 8.56 16.75
C ILE A 596 9.88 7.98 17.15
N PHE A 597 10.34 6.97 16.44
CA PHE A 597 11.59 6.30 16.68
C PHE A 597 12.42 6.18 15.41
N ASP A 598 13.56 6.85 15.37
CA ASP A 598 14.57 6.70 14.34
C ASP A 598 15.95 7.01 14.90
N GLN A 599 16.89 6.15 14.56
CA GLN A 599 18.28 6.28 15.00
C GLN A 599 19.14 7.08 14.01
N GLU A 600 18.79 7.03 12.74
CA GLU A 600 19.55 7.65 11.66
C GLU A 600 18.62 8.41 10.70
N LYS A 601 18.27 9.60 11.08
CA LYS A 601 17.27 10.41 10.38
C LYS A 601 17.86 11.29 9.29
N TYR A 602 17.02 11.57 8.32
CA TYR A 602 17.31 12.62 7.38
C TYR A 602 17.20 13.99 8.05
N TYR A 603 18.19 14.87 7.81
CA TYR A 603 18.33 16.16 8.51
C TYR A 603 17.15 17.13 8.28
N LEU A 604 16.33 16.91 7.24
CA LEU A 604 15.13 17.69 6.97
C LEU A 604 13.86 17.14 7.64
N SER A 605 13.94 16.00 8.33
CA SER A 605 12.80 15.46 9.06
C SER A 605 12.38 16.37 10.19
N SER A 606 11.09 16.52 10.38
CA SER A 606 10.49 17.39 11.41
C SER A 606 9.22 16.80 11.99
N SER A 607 8.89 17.21 13.21
CA SER A 607 7.64 16.90 13.87
C SER A 607 7.11 18.17 14.54
N THR A 608 5.80 18.44 14.46
CA THR A 608 5.16 19.66 14.97
C THR A 608 3.77 19.35 15.49
N ASN A 609 3.45 19.83 16.69
CA ASN A 609 2.12 19.69 17.32
C ASN A 609 1.60 18.24 17.40
N ASP A 610 2.46 17.26 17.39
CA ASP A 610 2.07 15.88 17.59
C ASP A 610 1.77 15.64 19.08
N LEU A 611 0.66 14.98 19.38
CA LEU A 611 0.30 14.56 20.73
C LEU A 611 0.78 13.13 20.95
N CYS A 612 1.58 12.94 21.99
CA CYS A 612 2.19 11.67 22.32
C CYS A 612 1.83 11.23 23.74
N PHE A 613 1.17 10.10 23.84
CA PHE A 613 0.79 9.47 25.09
C PHE A 613 1.29 8.04 25.15
N ASN A 614 1.66 7.61 26.36
CA ASN A 614 2.13 6.25 26.56
C ASN A 614 1.61 5.73 27.90
N ASN A 615 1.29 4.46 27.96
CA ASN A 615 0.79 3.79 29.17
C ASN A 615 1.91 3.39 30.17
N THR A 616 3.13 3.81 29.94
CA THR A 616 4.28 3.53 30.83
C THR A 616 4.59 4.70 31.75
N THR A 617 5.28 4.42 32.86
CA THR A 617 5.86 5.44 33.74
C THR A 617 7.24 5.90 33.29
N MET A 618 7.76 5.36 32.19
CA MET A 618 9.08 5.73 31.66
C MET A 618 8.98 7.01 30.86
N ASP A 619 10.05 7.82 30.96
CA ASP A 619 10.24 8.97 30.10
C ASP A 619 10.38 8.51 28.64
N ILE A 620 9.42 8.87 27.79
CA ILE A 620 9.46 8.54 26.39
C ILE A 620 10.37 9.54 25.71
N ARG A 621 11.41 9.03 25.10
CA ARG A 621 12.33 9.85 24.35
C ARG A 621 12.08 9.67 22.87
N TYR A 622 12.11 10.78 22.18
CA TYR A 622 12.31 10.78 20.77
C TYR A 622 13.77 10.58 20.49
N GLU A 623 14.07 9.56 19.74
CA GLU A 623 15.36 9.53 19.06
C GLU A 623 15.24 10.34 17.77
N PHE A 624 14.92 11.61 17.94
CA PHE A 624 14.92 12.61 16.90
C PHE A 624 16.05 13.60 17.14
N ASN A 625 16.51 14.35 16.14
CA ASN A 625 17.58 15.33 16.32
C ASN A 625 17.16 16.37 17.34
N SER A 626 17.95 16.52 18.37
CA SER A 626 17.69 17.43 19.50
C SER A 626 17.34 18.85 19.08
N ASP A 627 17.85 19.31 17.95
CA ASP A 627 17.64 20.68 17.47
C ASP A 627 16.29 20.91 16.81
N LYS A 628 15.49 19.86 16.61
CA LYS A 628 14.17 19.92 15.96
C LYS A 628 13.08 19.23 16.74
N ILE A 629 13.33 18.94 18.00
CA ILE A 629 12.30 18.38 18.86
C ILE A 629 11.26 19.44 19.13
N ILE A 630 10.09 19.08 18.81
CA ILE A 630 8.94 19.90 18.92
C ILE A 630 8.13 19.48 20.13
N GLU A 631 7.44 20.41 20.65
CA GLU A 631 6.66 20.28 21.86
C GLU A 631 5.76 19.07 21.81
N HIS A 632 6.14 18.04 22.58
CA HIS A 632 5.33 16.88 22.80
C HIS A 632 4.73 16.93 24.18
N ILE A 633 3.45 16.73 24.27
CA ILE A 633 2.79 16.55 25.55
C ILE A 633 2.98 15.10 25.96
N TYR A 634 3.82 14.89 26.96
CA TYR A 634 3.96 13.58 27.59
C TYR A 634 2.97 13.47 28.74
N SER A 635 2.19 12.41 28.75
CA SER A 635 1.39 12.07 29.91
C SER A 635 1.58 10.61 30.25
N ASN A 636 2.07 10.37 31.45
CA ASN A 636 2.10 9.06 32.08
C ASN A 636 0.86 8.83 32.96
N ASN A 637 -0.10 9.73 32.90
CA ASN A 637 -1.30 9.68 33.72
C ASN A 637 -2.46 9.11 32.87
N LEU A 638 -2.77 7.85 33.12
CA LEU A 638 -3.87 7.15 32.45
C LEU A 638 -5.20 7.91 32.60
N ALA A 639 -5.48 8.47 33.78
CA ALA A 639 -6.69 9.26 34.02
C ALA A 639 -6.75 10.55 33.18
N TYR A 640 -5.58 11.12 32.85
CA TYR A 640 -5.50 12.28 31.96
C TYR A 640 -5.72 11.86 30.51
N ILE A 641 -5.15 10.72 30.11
CA ILE A 641 -5.37 10.13 28.77
C ILE A 641 -6.86 9.77 28.63
N GLU A 642 -7.45 9.11 29.62
CA GLU A 642 -8.87 8.79 29.65
C GLU A 642 -9.73 10.05 29.59
N SER A 643 -9.39 11.13 30.33
CA SER A 643 -10.11 12.40 30.25
C SER A 643 -9.99 13.10 28.90
N LEU A 644 -8.89 12.91 28.21
CA LEU A 644 -8.72 13.39 26.83
C LEU A 644 -9.53 12.54 25.85
N MET A 645 -9.61 11.24 26.07
CA MET A 645 -10.48 10.34 25.29
C MET A 645 -11.96 10.61 25.57
N ASP A 646 -12.32 10.89 26.83
CA ASP A 646 -13.68 11.28 27.23
C ASP A 646 -14.08 12.68 26.71
N SER A 647 -13.14 13.53 26.37
CA SER A 647 -13.36 14.89 25.89
C SER A 647 -13.24 15.04 24.38
N ASP A 648 -13.51 13.97 23.61
CA ASP A 648 -13.30 14.00 22.19
C ASP A 648 -11.81 14.20 21.80
N VAL A 649 -10.89 13.33 22.24
CA VAL A 649 -9.54 13.35 21.70
C VAL A 649 -9.52 13.03 20.19
N PRO A 650 -10.36 12.14 19.67
CA PRO A 650 -10.67 12.18 18.24
C PRO A 650 -11.13 13.56 17.82
N SER A 651 -11.80 14.32 18.66
CA SER A 651 -12.21 15.66 18.33
C SER A 651 -11.21 16.74 18.69
N LEU A 652 -10.25 16.55 19.56
CA LEU A 652 -9.05 17.39 19.61
C LEU A 652 -8.18 17.21 18.39
N TYR A 653 -8.11 16.00 17.94
CA TYR A 653 -7.44 15.59 16.72
C TYR A 653 -8.22 16.05 15.48
N VAL A 654 -9.55 16.01 15.55
CA VAL A 654 -10.46 16.36 14.46
C VAL A 654 -11.13 17.71 14.68
N SER A 655 -11.20 18.21 15.90
CA SER A 655 -12.24 19.16 16.30
C SER A 655 -11.82 20.55 16.51
N GLU A 656 -10.64 20.78 16.52
CA GLU A 656 -10.51 22.20 16.35
C GLU A 656 -10.77 22.40 14.86
N GLU A 657 -12.05 22.56 14.55
CA GLU A 657 -12.60 23.00 13.28
C GLU A 657 -11.68 24.07 12.63
N TYR A 658 -10.95 24.78 13.43
CA TYR A 658 -9.90 25.71 13.07
C TYR A 658 -8.62 25.01 12.57
N GLU A 659 -8.13 23.94 13.21
CA GLU A 659 -6.91 23.25 12.78
C GLU A 659 -7.17 22.35 11.58
N ILE A 660 -8.30 21.66 11.56
CA ILE A 660 -8.75 20.90 10.40
C ILE A 660 -9.01 21.85 9.22
N ASN A 661 -9.72 22.95 9.42
CA ASN A 661 -9.97 23.90 8.34
C ASN A 661 -8.68 24.58 7.86
N ASN A 662 -7.73 24.86 8.74
CA ASN A 662 -6.42 25.35 8.32
C ASN A 662 -5.60 24.29 7.60
N PHE A 663 -5.70 23.05 8.03
CA PHE A 663 -5.01 21.94 7.38
C PHE A 663 -5.70 21.59 6.07
N SER A 664 -7.01 21.49 6.09
CA SER A 664 -7.83 21.27 4.90
C SER A 664 -7.56 22.33 3.83
N SER A 665 -7.46 23.60 4.21
CA SER A 665 -7.13 24.65 3.26
C SER A 665 -5.70 24.56 2.73
N ARG A 666 -4.74 24.06 3.53
CA ARG A 666 -3.34 23.92 3.09
C ARG A 666 -3.13 22.76 2.13
N VAL A 667 -3.88 21.66 2.30
CA VAL A 667 -3.82 20.51 1.39
C VAL A 667 -4.87 20.60 0.30
N GLY A 668 -5.66 21.67 0.25
CA GLY A 668 -6.83 21.76 -0.59
C GLY A 668 -8.01 20.95 -0.07
N LEU A 669 -7.96 20.55 1.20
CA LEU A 669 -9.03 19.81 1.84
C LEU A 669 -10.25 20.70 1.96
N GLN A 670 -11.34 20.33 1.33
CA GLN A 670 -12.65 20.86 1.64
C GLN A 670 -13.20 20.06 2.81
N ALA A 671 -13.60 20.74 3.88
CA ALA A 671 -14.18 20.08 5.06
C ALA A 671 -15.26 19.08 4.64
N GLU A 672 -15.19 17.91 5.23
CA GLU A 672 -16.18 16.84 5.19
C GLU A 672 -16.34 16.03 3.89
N VAL A 673 -15.48 15.07 3.69
CA VAL A 673 -15.93 13.74 3.27
C VAL A 673 -15.45 12.76 4.32
N LYS A 674 -16.22 12.59 5.39
CA LYS A 674 -16.11 11.37 6.17
C LYS A 674 -16.49 10.25 5.21
N GLY A 675 -15.54 9.38 4.90
CA GLY A 675 -15.89 8.08 4.33
C GLY A 675 -16.94 7.44 5.24
N PRO A 676 -17.84 6.61 4.73
CA PRO A 676 -18.76 5.89 5.59
C PRO A 676 -17.94 5.16 6.64
N GLN A 677 -18.22 5.39 7.92
CA GLN A 677 -17.71 4.51 8.98
C GLN A 677 -18.23 3.13 8.61
N LEU A 678 -17.31 2.25 8.22
CA LEU A 678 -17.69 0.89 7.88
C LEU A 678 -18.17 0.22 9.16
N ALA A 679 -19.42 -0.22 9.15
CA ALA A 679 -19.96 -0.99 10.24
C ALA A 679 -19.16 -2.31 10.34
N TRP A 680 -18.68 -2.64 11.54
CA TRP A 680 -18.08 -3.95 11.79
C TRP A 680 -19.18 -4.98 11.97
N GLU A 681 -19.24 -5.97 11.10
CA GLU A 681 -20.19 -7.08 11.18
C GLU A 681 -19.51 -8.32 11.77
N PHE A 682 -20.08 -8.84 12.82
CA PHE A 682 -19.61 -10.08 13.43
C PHE A 682 -20.04 -11.29 12.60
N ARG A 683 -19.08 -12.05 12.13
CA ARG A 683 -19.29 -13.24 11.31
C ARG A 683 -18.96 -14.49 12.11
N ALA A 684 -19.95 -15.00 12.82
CA ALA A 684 -19.79 -16.15 13.70
C ALA A 684 -19.31 -17.42 13.00
N SER A 685 -19.67 -17.62 11.74
CA SER A 685 -19.26 -18.80 10.96
C SER A 685 -17.77 -18.80 10.59
N GLU A 686 -17.10 -17.67 10.72
CA GLU A 686 -15.67 -17.49 10.38
C GLU A 686 -14.75 -17.52 11.61
N ILE A 687 -15.31 -17.64 12.82
CA ILE A 687 -14.56 -17.55 14.07
C ILE A 687 -14.80 -18.80 14.91
N GLU A 688 -13.74 -19.47 15.31
CA GLU A 688 -13.85 -20.60 16.21
C GLU A 688 -14.25 -20.12 17.62
N ASN A 689 -15.39 -20.58 18.09
CA ASN A 689 -15.89 -20.24 19.41
C ASN A 689 -15.48 -21.28 20.45
N THR A 690 -15.39 -20.85 21.68
CA THR A 690 -15.12 -21.71 22.84
C THR A 690 -16.12 -21.41 23.95
N ASP A 691 -16.31 -22.39 24.84
CA ASP A 691 -17.10 -22.18 26.04
C ASP A 691 -16.44 -21.13 26.93
N PHE A 692 -17.22 -20.17 27.43
CA PHE A 692 -16.68 -19.17 28.35
C PHE A 692 -16.30 -19.83 29.69
N PRO A 693 -15.09 -19.66 30.20
CA PRO A 693 -14.62 -20.37 31.39
C PRO A 693 -15.51 -20.10 32.61
N GLU A 694 -15.84 -21.17 33.34
CA GLU A 694 -16.61 -21.15 34.59
C GLU A 694 -18.11 -20.77 34.46
N GLN A 695 -18.58 -20.38 33.27
CA GLN A 695 -19.97 -19.95 33.06
C GLN A 695 -20.78 -20.92 32.20
N TYR A 696 -20.15 -21.54 31.20
CA TYR A 696 -20.82 -22.61 30.47
C TYR A 696 -21.13 -23.81 31.37
N ARG A 697 -22.33 -24.28 31.36
CA ARG A 697 -22.76 -25.42 32.15
C ARG A 697 -23.25 -26.59 31.31
N TYR A 698 -24.12 -26.32 30.35
CA TYR A 698 -24.69 -27.30 29.42
C TYR A 698 -25.53 -26.60 28.38
N GLY A 699 -25.59 -27.17 27.20
CA GLY A 699 -26.39 -26.66 26.10
C GLY A 699 -25.81 -27.04 24.74
N THR A 700 -26.31 -26.44 23.72
CA THR A 700 -25.78 -26.58 22.35
C THR A 700 -25.62 -25.23 21.72
N THR A 701 -24.54 -25.07 20.98
CA THR A 701 -24.29 -23.93 20.10
C THR A 701 -24.45 -24.38 18.69
N THR A 702 -25.20 -23.67 17.88
CA THR A 702 -25.33 -23.89 16.44
C THR A 702 -25.08 -22.58 15.73
N ILE A 703 -24.14 -22.60 14.80
CA ILE A 703 -23.81 -21.47 13.93
C ILE A 703 -24.22 -21.85 12.53
N THR A 704 -24.95 -20.98 11.86
CA THR A 704 -25.45 -21.20 10.50
C THR A 704 -24.64 -20.37 9.49
N GLU A 705 -24.71 -20.71 8.22
CA GLU A 705 -24.00 -20.03 7.14
C GLU A 705 -24.33 -18.52 7.03
N ASP A 706 -25.51 -18.12 7.50
CA ASP A 706 -25.92 -16.70 7.61
C ASP A 706 -25.42 -16.01 8.89
N ASN A 707 -24.43 -16.57 9.56
CA ASN A 707 -23.83 -16.05 10.80
C ASN A 707 -24.79 -15.96 12.00
N SER A 708 -25.93 -16.63 11.96
CA SER A 708 -26.82 -16.71 13.11
C SER A 708 -26.27 -17.68 14.16
N VAL A 709 -26.23 -17.25 15.41
CA VAL A 709 -25.78 -18.07 16.56
C VAL A 709 -26.97 -18.45 17.41
N THR A 710 -27.25 -19.72 17.51
CA THR A 710 -28.30 -20.27 18.40
C THR A 710 -27.66 -20.90 19.61
N LEU A 711 -28.04 -20.41 20.79
CA LEU A 711 -27.66 -20.98 22.09
C LEU A 711 -28.89 -21.68 22.72
N THR A 712 -28.67 -22.83 23.35
CA THR A 712 -29.71 -23.51 24.15
C THR A 712 -29.19 -23.87 25.55
N GLY A 713 -30.05 -23.95 26.52
CA GLY A 713 -29.71 -24.40 27.89
C GLY A 713 -29.08 -23.28 28.75
N ASN A 714 -28.01 -23.60 29.46
CA ASN A 714 -27.16 -22.64 30.15
C ASN A 714 -25.81 -22.59 29.41
N ASN A 715 -25.69 -21.64 28.51
CA ASN A 715 -24.64 -21.65 27.47
C ASN A 715 -24.06 -20.27 27.26
N TRP A 716 -22.77 -20.14 27.51
CA TRP A 716 -21.99 -18.94 27.28
C TRP A 716 -20.89 -19.24 26.30
N GLN A 717 -20.86 -18.53 25.17
CA GLN A 717 -19.91 -18.74 24.09
C GLN A 717 -19.03 -17.53 23.90
N MET A 718 -17.75 -17.77 23.82
CA MET A 718 -16.71 -16.77 23.65
C MET A 718 -16.14 -16.86 22.25
N PHE A 719 -16.13 -15.76 21.55
CA PHE A 719 -15.55 -15.58 20.23
C PHE A 719 -14.36 -14.66 20.31
N PRO A 720 -13.15 -15.10 19.99
CA PRO A 720 -12.00 -14.20 19.91
C PRO A 720 -12.23 -13.17 18.80
N ILE A 721 -12.20 -11.90 19.19
CA ILE A 721 -12.29 -10.76 18.29
C ILE A 721 -11.19 -9.77 18.64
N SER A 722 -10.94 -8.82 17.79
CA SER A 722 -10.15 -7.64 18.13
C SER A 722 -10.87 -6.43 17.60
N TYR A 723 -11.44 -5.66 18.52
CA TYR A 723 -12.20 -4.48 18.17
C TYR A 723 -12.01 -3.39 19.23
N THR A 724 -12.09 -2.14 18.82
CA THR A 724 -12.08 -1.02 19.78
C THR A 724 -13.42 -0.34 19.76
N LEU A 725 -14.10 -0.39 20.90
CA LEU A 725 -15.33 0.37 21.10
C LEU A 725 -14.98 1.82 21.40
N THR A 726 -15.63 2.73 20.71
CA THR A 726 -15.57 4.18 20.92
C THR A 726 -16.86 4.68 21.58
N GLU A 727 -16.87 5.89 22.07
CA GLU A 727 -18.09 6.50 22.65
C GLU A 727 -19.27 6.55 21.67
N SER A 728 -18.98 6.67 20.38
CA SER A 728 -20.00 6.68 19.34
C SER A 728 -20.46 5.29 18.91
N SER A 729 -19.82 4.23 19.40
CA SER A 729 -20.15 2.87 18.98
C SER A 729 -21.58 2.48 19.34
N VAL A 730 -22.29 1.97 18.36
CA VAL A 730 -23.66 1.47 18.49
C VAL A 730 -23.68 -0.01 18.11
N LEU A 731 -24.12 -0.84 19.03
CA LEU A 731 -24.36 -2.26 18.80
C LEU A 731 -25.74 -2.45 18.18
N GLU A 732 -25.79 -3.02 17.00
CA GLU A 732 -27.04 -3.46 16.36
C GLU A 732 -27.04 -4.98 16.23
N LEU A 733 -28.17 -5.61 16.52
CA LEU A 733 -28.38 -7.04 16.34
C LEU A 733 -29.86 -7.38 16.26
N GLU A 734 -30.13 -8.60 15.80
CA GLU A 734 -31.45 -9.21 15.98
C GLU A 734 -31.36 -10.32 17.06
N LEU A 735 -32.28 -10.29 18.00
CA LEU A 735 -32.33 -11.25 19.10
C LEU A 735 -33.73 -11.86 19.21
N GLU A 736 -33.78 -13.19 19.17
CA GLU A 736 -34.99 -13.96 19.45
C GLU A 736 -34.76 -14.78 20.72
N VAL A 737 -35.73 -14.78 21.66
CA VAL A 737 -35.62 -15.50 22.92
C VAL A 737 -36.85 -16.36 23.12
N GLU A 738 -36.64 -17.61 23.50
CA GLU A 738 -37.67 -18.58 23.91
C GLU A 738 -37.37 -19.03 25.36
N GLY A 739 -38.41 -19.15 26.18
CA GLY A 739 -38.27 -19.58 27.56
C GLY A 739 -38.24 -18.45 28.57
N THR A 740 -37.66 -18.70 29.74
CA THR A 740 -37.57 -17.75 30.85
C THR A 740 -36.15 -17.71 31.44
N PRO A 741 -35.15 -17.41 30.66
CA PRO A 741 -33.78 -17.37 31.11
C PRO A 741 -33.54 -16.33 32.20
N GLU A 742 -32.43 -16.44 32.90
CA GLU A 742 -32.00 -15.46 33.89
C GLU A 742 -31.35 -14.27 33.24
N VAL A 743 -30.45 -14.51 32.26
CA VAL A 743 -29.79 -13.47 31.48
C VAL A 743 -29.64 -13.91 30.03
N VAL A 744 -29.98 -13.03 29.10
CA VAL A 744 -29.60 -13.11 27.68
C VAL A 744 -28.92 -11.81 27.30
N GLY A 745 -27.73 -11.88 26.73
CA GLY A 745 -26.99 -10.68 26.46
C GLY A 745 -25.77 -10.87 25.58
N VAL A 746 -25.05 -9.77 25.42
CA VAL A 746 -23.80 -9.68 24.67
C VAL A 746 -22.72 -9.04 25.53
N GLY A 747 -21.58 -9.69 25.65
CA GLY A 747 -20.43 -9.20 26.40
C GLY A 747 -19.26 -8.81 25.50
N PHE A 748 -18.46 -7.87 25.98
CA PHE A 748 -17.26 -7.36 25.31
C PHE A 748 -16.08 -7.40 26.28
N GLU A 749 -15.36 -8.51 26.32
CA GLU A 749 -14.33 -8.75 27.31
C GLU A 749 -12.92 -8.54 26.77
N THR A 750 -12.02 -8.13 27.66
CA THR A 750 -10.59 -7.96 27.37
C THR A 750 -9.77 -9.21 27.69
N ASP A 751 -10.31 -10.09 28.51
CA ASP A 751 -9.69 -11.36 28.92
C ASP A 751 -10.76 -12.44 29.14
N THR A 752 -10.36 -13.59 29.62
CA THR A 752 -11.28 -14.72 29.90
C THR A 752 -11.96 -14.64 31.28
N LYS A 753 -11.97 -13.47 31.91
CA LYS A 753 -12.63 -13.26 33.22
C LYS A 753 -13.90 -12.47 33.04
N LEU A 754 -14.94 -12.94 33.72
CA LEU A 754 -16.23 -12.31 33.64
C LEU A 754 -16.25 -10.95 34.34
N ASN A 755 -16.72 -9.93 33.62
CA ASN A 755 -16.96 -8.61 34.18
C ASN A 755 -18.37 -8.13 33.84
N SER A 756 -19.24 -8.01 34.89
CA SER A 756 -20.63 -7.59 34.71
C SER A 756 -20.76 -6.17 34.12
N SER A 757 -19.76 -5.32 34.25
CA SER A 757 -19.75 -3.99 33.65
C SER A 757 -19.43 -3.99 32.15
N ARG A 758 -19.11 -5.15 31.59
CA ARG A 758 -18.80 -5.34 30.17
C ARG A 758 -19.77 -6.26 29.43
N VAL A 759 -20.90 -6.58 30.06
CA VAL A 759 -21.97 -7.40 29.47
C VAL A 759 -23.28 -6.62 29.46
N VAL A 760 -23.88 -6.47 28.30
CA VAL A 760 -25.21 -5.87 28.12
C VAL A 760 -26.25 -6.98 28.16
N LYS A 761 -27.16 -6.86 29.13
CA LYS A 761 -28.30 -7.75 29.28
C LYS A 761 -29.52 -7.20 28.55
N PHE A 762 -30.03 -7.91 27.58
CA PHE A 762 -31.21 -7.54 26.80
C PHE A 762 -32.49 -8.19 27.29
N TYR A 763 -32.39 -9.37 27.90
CA TYR A 763 -33.56 -10.09 28.39
C TYR A 763 -33.20 -10.96 29.62
N GLY A 764 -34.17 -11.25 30.46
CA GLY A 764 -34.06 -12.19 31.59
C GLY A 764 -34.45 -11.60 32.91
N LYS A 765 -34.68 -12.49 33.90
CA LYS A 765 -35.25 -12.15 35.22
C LYS A 765 -34.21 -11.67 36.24
N GLN A 766 -32.92 -11.98 36.01
CA GLN A 766 -31.87 -11.61 36.96
C GLN A 766 -31.39 -10.16 36.71
N SER A 767 -31.18 -9.42 37.80
CA SER A 767 -30.61 -8.06 37.72
C SER A 767 -29.08 -8.12 37.72
N TRP A 768 -28.48 -8.32 36.55
CA TRP A 768 -27.02 -8.46 36.36
C TRP A 768 -26.59 -7.93 35.01
N GLY A 769 -25.40 -7.33 34.96
CA GLY A 769 -24.88 -6.69 33.73
C GLY A 769 -25.40 -5.26 33.52
N ILE A 770 -24.99 -4.67 32.41
CA ILE A 770 -25.47 -3.38 31.90
C ILE A 770 -26.90 -3.56 31.41
N ARG A 771 -27.77 -2.62 31.77
CA ARG A 771 -29.18 -2.70 31.44
C ARG A 771 -29.44 -2.33 29.98
N GLY A 772 -29.77 -3.30 29.17
CA GLY A 772 -30.15 -3.17 27.75
C GLY A 772 -31.61 -3.55 27.46
N GLU A 773 -32.41 -3.90 28.48
CA GLU A 773 -33.78 -4.38 28.29
C GLU A 773 -34.70 -3.37 27.63
N ASP A 774 -34.42 -2.08 27.78
CA ASP A 774 -35.23 -1.02 27.18
C ASP A 774 -35.06 -0.98 25.62
N ALA A 775 -33.97 -1.56 25.10
CA ALA A 775 -33.72 -1.68 23.68
C ALA A 775 -34.30 -2.96 23.05
N PHE A 776 -34.77 -3.92 23.86
CA PHE A 776 -35.31 -5.19 23.41
C PHE A 776 -36.82 -5.29 23.61
N SER A 777 -37.52 -5.88 22.67
CA SER A 777 -38.93 -6.20 22.78
C SER A 777 -39.21 -7.54 22.12
N LEU A 778 -39.96 -8.41 22.80
CA LEU A 778 -40.39 -9.72 22.22
C LEU A 778 -41.23 -9.57 20.93
N ASN A 779 -41.72 -8.38 20.63
CA ASN A 779 -42.48 -8.08 19.41
C ASN A 779 -41.61 -7.50 18.29
N SER A 780 -40.32 -7.21 18.58
CA SER A 780 -39.36 -6.70 17.62
C SER A 780 -38.00 -7.30 17.93
N SER A 781 -37.46 -8.13 17.07
CA SER A 781 -36.16 -8.78 17.21
C SER A 781 -34.98 -7.80 17.11
N ALA A 782 -35.17 -6.67 16.41
CA ALA A 782 -34.11 -5.71 16.14
C ALA A 782 -33.77 -4.85 17.38
N ILE A 783 -32.47 -4.81 17.71
CA ILE A 783 -31.91 -4.04 18.83
C ILE A 783 -30.94 -3.02 18.25
N SER A 784 -30.99 -1.80 18.75
CA SER A 784 -29.94 -0.79 18.57
C SER A 784 -29.60 -0.26 19.96
N PHE A 785 -28.34 -0.41 20.38
CA PHE A 785 -27.88 -0.07 21.71
C PHE A 785 -26.59 0.73 21.68
N PRO A 786 -26.52 1.91 22.33
CA PRO A 786 -25.34 2.77 22.31
C PRO A 786 -24.25 2.19 23.23
N ILE A 787 -23.59 1.14 22.77
CA ILE A 787 -22.63 0.38 23.58
C ILE A 787 -21.44 1.23 24.03
N GLY A 788 -21.02 2.19 23.21
CA GLY A 788 -19.93 3.10 23.51
C GLY A 788 -20.17 4.02 24.72
N GLN A 789 -21.42 4.19 25.13
CA GLN A 789 -21.74 4.92 26.38
C GLN A 789 -21.43 4.11 27.65
N TYR A 790 -21.18 2.82 27.53
CA TYR A 790 -21.00 1.90 28.66
C TYR A 790 -19.66 1.17 28.63
N ILE A 791 -19.17 0.82 27.44
CA ILE A 791 -17.95 0.05 27.26
C ILE A 791 -17.12 0.74 26.19
N ILE A 792 -15.91 1.15 26.55
CA ILE A 792 -14.95 1.81 25.67
C ILE A 792 -13.62 1.05 25.72
N GLY A 793 -12.84 1.16 24.65
CA GLY A 793 -11.50 0.59 24.55
C GLY A 793 -11.47 -0.79 23.91
N ASN A 794 -10.31 -1.42 23.96
CA ASN A 794 -10.04 -2.68 23.29
C ASN A 794 -10.89 -3.82 23.85
N VAL A 795 -11.37 -4.65 22.93
CA VAL A 795 -12.15 -5.84 23.18
C VAL A 795 -11.49 -7.01 22.48
N ASN A 796 -11.16 -8.06 23.22
CA ASN A 796 -10.53 -9.25 22.70
C ASN A 796 -11.51 -10.42 22.51
N TYR A 797 -12.68 -10.29 23.12
CA TYR A 797 -13.70 -11.35 23.06
C TYR A 797 -15.10 -10.76 22.98
N LEU A 798 -15.88 -11.28 22.04
CA LEU A 798 -17.33 -11.15 22.03
C LEU A 798 -17.92 -12.34 22.76
N ILE A 799 -18.79 -12.10 23.72
CA ILE A 799 -19.48 -13.14 24.46
C ILE A 799 -20.95 -13.12 24.10
N LEU A 800 -21.47 -14.23 23.62
CA LEU A 800 -22.91 -14.44 23.48
C LEU A 800 -23.37 -15.34 24.62
N LEU A 801 -24.38 -14.93 25.35
CA LEU A 801 -24.75 -15.64 26.55
C LEU A 801 -26.25 -15.86 26.69
N LEU A 802 -26.55 -17.06 27.11
CA LEU A 802 -27.87 -17.50 27.58
C LEU A 802 -27.66 -18.19 28.91
N ASP A 803 -28.10 -17.55 29.99
CA ASP A 803 -27.89 -17.99 31.34
C ASP A 803 -29.21 -18.42 32.00
N ASN A 804 -29.23 -19.60 32.60
CA ASN A 804 -30.26 -20.07 33.47
C ASN A 804 -29.77 -21.24 34.32
N ASP A 805 -29.12 -20.96 35.43
CA ASP A 805 -28.56 -21.96 36.31
C ASP A 805 -29.53 -22.42 37.44
N ASP A 806 -30.67 -21.73 37.56
CA ASP A 806 -31.74 -22.09 38.48
C ASP A 806 -32.49 -23.39 38.04
N ILE A 807 -32.35 -23.79 36.81
CA ILE A 807 -33.08 -24.95 36.22
C ILE A 807 -32.12 -26.10 35.92
N GLU A 808 -32.49 -27.32 36.39
CA GLU A 808 -31.73 -28.51 35.99
C GLU A 808 -31.70 -28.73 34.46
N SER A 809 -30.61 -29.17 33.94
CA SER A 809 -30.33 -29.29 32.50
C SER A 809 -31.43 -29.97 31.67
N TRP A 810 -32.04 -30.99 32.19
CA TRP A 810 -33.13 -31.74 31.52
C TRP A 810 -34.47 -31.01 31.45
N ARG A 811 -34.65 -29.96 32.27
CA ARG A 811 -35.84 -29.10 32.29
C ARG A 811 -35.66 -27.81 31.53
N ASN A 812 -34.43 -27.37 31.37
CA ASN A 812 -34.13 -26.12 30.69
C ASN A 812 -34.42 -26.22 29.17
N LYS A 813 -35.37 -25.40 28.72
CA LYS A 813 -35.80 -25.28 27.34
C LYS A 813 -35.49 -23.92 26.73
N ASP A 814 -34.72 -23.14 27.45
CA ASP A 814 -34.39 -21.81 27.01
C ASP A 814 -33.54 -21.84 25.74
N LYS A 815 -33.80 -20.87 24.90
CA LYS A 815 -33.11 -20.69 23.63
C LYS A 815 -32.97 -19.21 23.32
N ALA A 816 -31.80 -18.82 22.79
CA ALA A 816 -31.54 -17.49 22.27
C ALA A 816 -30.91 -17.62 20.85
N VAL A 817 -31.37 -16.78 19.95
CA VAL A 817 -30.83 -16.69 18.59
C VAL A 817 -30.34 -15.27 18.37
N PHE A 818 -29.05 -15.11 18.08
CA PHE A 818 -28.40 -13.85 17.77
C PHE A 818 -28.12 -13.82 16.28
N LYS A 819 -28.50 -12.72 15.61
CA LYS A 819 -28.31 -12.51 14.17
C LYS A 819 -27.84 -11.09 13.88
N HIS A 820 -27.16 -10.91 12.78
CA HIS A 820 -26.77 -9.60 12.26
C HIS A 820 -26.12 -8.68 13.30
N ILE A 821 -25.13 -9.22 14.03
CA ILE A 821 -24.44 -8.45 15.07
C ILE A 821 -23.47 -7.48 14.36
N ILE A 822 -23.74 -6.20 14.51
CA ILE A 822 -23.00 -5.12 13.84
C ILE A 822 -22.62 -4.08 14.89
N ILE A 823 -21.40 -3.55 14.81
CA ILE A 823 -20.98 -2.38 15.57
C ILE A 823 -20.71 -1.25 14.58
N LYS A 824 -21.38 -0.12 14.78
CA LYS A 824 -21.22 1.09 13.97
C LYS A 824 -20.48 2.16 14.73
#